data_3c632cd8111e914fd3b4ea63abbf110a
#
_entry.id   3c632cd8111e914fd3b4ea63abbf110a
#
_cell.length_a   1.000
_cell.length_b   1.000
_cell.length_c   1.000
_cell.angle_alpha   90.00
_cell.angle_beta   90.00
_cell.angle_gamma   90.00
#
_symmetry.space_group_name_H-M   'P 1'
#
loop_
_entity.id
_entity.type
_entity.pdbx_description
1 polymer ?
#
loop_
_entity_poly.entity_id
_entity_poly.type
_entity_poly.pdbx_seq_one_letter_code
_entity_poly.pdbx_strand_id
1 'polypeptide(L)'
;MSLLQKIFGNYSQKELKRVYPIQQKVLELEETYASMGEERLKDTTRRLKERLANGETTDEILPDAFAACREASWRVLGMKHFPVQIIGGIILHQGRIAEMKTGEGKTLVATLPAYLNALTGEGVHIVTVNDYLARRDSEWMGKVYAYLGLTCGLIVNGMSNDERRAAYACDITYGTNNEMGFDYLRDNMVTYQEHKVQRGHAFAIVDEVDSILIDEARTPLIISGQGDRSSDLYERANRFAKSLKQVRVKEVNTKEDNDTVDGDYIVDEKARNATLTADGVRKAEEYFGIENLNAVENMTVAHHVNQAIRAWGVMRKDIDYIVKDNQIFIIDEFTGRIMYGRRYNQGLHQAIEAKENVKVAQESKTLATITFQNFFRLYKKLSGMTGTAMTEEAEFSQIYNLDIIEVPTNKPMIRKDHPDSIFKTERGKFTAVLQQIRECHEKGQPILVGTISIEKSEELSKLLKRNGIPHNVLNAKHHEREAEIIAQAGKLGAVTIATNMAGRGTDIMLGGNAEYLAKAEMRKNGAEEELISAATSYYDTTDEAVLEARRTYQELLEKYRQQIAPEAEAVRAAGGLFILGTERHDSRRIDNQLRGRSGRQGDEGESRFFVSAEDDLMRLFGGERIYAILNTMGIEEDMPIDSKMLSNSLESAQARVESRNFASRKNVLEFDDVMNQQREIIYTQRNKVLDGEDLKPSILKMIDDTIESGISQFCPPSLIPEDWNFDGLREYFGGWLCGKDDFVYDARQLDELDDKELTEQLKQRAAELYQKQEETMGDLMKEVERMVLLQSVDTHWMDHIDAMDELRRGIYLRAYGQHDPVIEFKNEGYDMFNAMTDSIKEETAKRILTVRIVKKEDTARRQVATATAEGTDEGAPKKVSATRTAAKKIGPNEPCPCGSGKKYKKCCGMKD
;
A
#
# COMPACT_ATOMS: atom_id res chain seq x y z
N MET A 1 6.33 33.60 -13.07
CA MET A 1 7.63 33.19 -13.66
C MET A 1 8.62 34.32 -13.52
N SER A 2 9.79 34.05 -12.94
CA SER A 2 10.86 35.04 -12.81
C SER A 2 11.44 35.39 -14.19
N LEU A 3 12.02 36.63 -14.32
CA LEU A 3 12.65 37.06 -15.55
C LEU A 3 13.76 36.09 -16.04
N LEU A 4 14.45 35.42 -15.10
CA LEU A 4 15.44 34.40 -15.36
C LEU A 4 14.84 33.15 -16.02
N GLN A 5 13.65 32.71 -15.60
CA GLN A 5 12.96 31.55 -16.21
C GLN A 5 12.49 31.86 -17.65
N LYS A 6 12.17 33.14 -17.96
CA LYS A 6 11.83 33.57 -19.32
C LYS A 6 13.05 33.58 -20.27
N ILE A 7 14.26 33.80 -19.75
CA ILE A 7 15.50 33.91 -20.55
C ILE A 7 16.19 32.56 -20.72
N PHE A 8 16.21 31.71 -19.68
CA PHE A 8 16.97 30.47 -19.67
C PHE A 8 16.09 29.21 -19.93
N GLY A 9 14.79 29.36 -20.08
CA GLY A 9 13.84 28.25 -20.21
C GLY A 9 13.65 27.45 -18.91
N ASN A 10 12.56 26.70 -18.84
CA ASN A 10 12.31 25.73 -17.77
C ASN A 10 13.20 24.49 -17.99
N TYR A 11 13.58 23.78 -16.91
CA TYR A 11 14.33 22.52 -16.96
C TYR A 11 13.74 21.55 -17.98
N SER A 12 12.43 21.30 -17.91
CA SER A 12 11.71 20.44 -18.86
C SER A 12 11.92 20.85 -20.32
N GLN A 13 11.93 22.16 -20.63
CA GLN A 13 12.16 22.62 -22.00
C GLN A 13 13.57 22.34 -22.52
N LYS A 14 14.58 22.33 -21.65
CA LYS A 14 15.95 21.96 -22.03
C LYS A 14 16.07 20.47 -22.32
N GLU A 15 15.44 19.66 -21.46
CA GLU A 15 15.44 18.21 -21.63
C GLU A 15 14.63 17.78 -22.86
N LEU A 16 13.48 18.40 -23.12
CA LEU A 16 12.70 18.17 -24.33
C LEU A 16 13.51 18.39 -25.60
N LYS A 17 14.43 19.35 -25.64
CA LYS A 17 15.33 19.55 -26.79
C LYS A 17 16.24 18.33 -27.07
N ARG A 18 16.55 17.53 -26.06
CA ARG A 18 17.31 16.29 -26.21
C ARG A 18 16.42 15.13 -26.68
N VAL A 19 15.14 15.16 -26.32
CA VAL A 19 14.15 14.13 -26.65
C VAL A 19 13.62 14.29 -28.09
N TYR A 20 13.43 15.52 -28.58
CA TYR A 20 12.91 15.78 -29.93
C TYR A 20 13.66 15.08 -31.07
N PRO A 21 15.02 15.03 -31.11
CA PRO A 21 15.71 14.29 -32.17
C PRO A 21 15.38 12.78 -32.17
N ILE A 22 15.17 12.19 -30.99
CA ILE A 22 14.81 10.77 -30.88
C ILE A 22 13.38 10.57 -31.36
N GLN A 23 12.45 11.41 -30.92
CA GLN A 23 11.07 11.43 -31.39
C GLN A 23 11.01 11.55 -32.93
N GLN A 24 11.80 12.44 -33.52
CA GLN A 24 11.84 12.65 -34.96
C GLN A 24 12.28 11.39 -35.71
N LYS A 25 13.28 10.67 -35.21
CA LYS A 25 13.70 9.38 -35.77
C LYS A 25 12.57 8.34 -35.76
N VAL A 26 11.77 8.31 -34.67
CA VAL A 26 10.61 7.42 -34.60
C VAL A 26 9.56 7.77 -35.65
N LEU A 27 9.30 9.08 -35.86
CA LEU A 27 8.33 9.55 -36.87
C LEU A 27 8.81 9.30 -38.30
N GLU A 28 10.10 9.43 -38.58
CA GLU A 28 10.69 9.14 -39.90
C GLU A 28 10.56 7.66 -40.30
N LEU A 29 10.47 6.76 -39.34
CA LEU A 29 10.23 5.32 -39.57
C LEU A 29 8.75 4.97 -39.82
N GLU A 30 7.83 5.92 -39.71
CA GLU A 30 6.39 5.68 -39.82
C GLU A 30 5.99 5.01 -41.12
N GLU A 31 6.44 5.53 -42.29
CA GLU A 31 6.13 4.97 -43.60
C GLU A 31 6.74 3.56 -43.78
N THR A 32 7.94 3.36 -43.22
CA THR A 32 8.63 2.08 -43.26
C THR A 32 7.80 0.99 -42.57
N TYR A 33 7.35 1.24 -41.36
CA TYR A 33 6.57 0.27 -40.59
C TYR A 33 5.13 0.13 -41.08
N ALA A 34 4.50 1.21 -41.55
CA ALA A 34 3.16 1.20 -42.11
C ALA A 34 3.08 0.36 -43.39
N SER A 35 4.16 0.35 -44.21
CA SER A 35 4.24 -0.47 -45.44
C SER A 35 4.55 -1.95 -45.19
N MET A 36 4.93 -2.35 -43.97
CA MET A 36 5.25 -3.73 -43.65
C MET A 36 4.00 -4.63 -43.68
N GLY A 37 4.13 -5.81 -44.29
CA GLY A 37 3.14 -6.88 -44.13
C GLY A 37 3.07 -7.35 -42.69
N GLU A 38 1.97 -7.97 -42.33
CA GLU A 38 1.66 -8.37 -40.95
C GLU A 38 2.74 -9.29 -40.36
N GLU A 39 3.13 -10.33 -41.04
CA GLU A 39 4.17 -11.27 -40.61
C GLU A 39 5.51 -10.59 -40.37
N ARG A 40 5.89 -9.62 -41.21
CA ARG A 40 7.15 -8.90 -41.08
C ARG A 40 7.11 -7.95 -39.87
N LEU A 41 5.95 -7.35 -39.59
CA LEU A 41 5.78 -6.49 -38.40
C LEU A 41 5.84 -7.32 -37.11
N LYS A 42 5.17 -8.48 -37.08
CA LYS A 42 5.24 -9.42 -35.94
C LYS A 42 6.65 -9.93 -35.70
N ASP A 43 7.42 -10.22 -36.80
CA ASP A 43 8.82 -10.68 -36.71
C ASP A 43 9.79 -9.59 -36.20
N THR A 44 9.37 -8.36 -36.12
CA THR A 44 10.22 -7.26 -35.61
C THR A 44 10.74 -7.54 -34.21
N THR A 45 9.92 -8.07 -33.32
CA THR A 45 10.31 -8.45 -31.95
C THR A 45 11.51 -9.40 -31.95
N ARG A 46 11.50 -10.46 -32.79
CA ARG A 46 12.63 -11.38 -32.88
C ARG A 46 13.89 -10.67 -33.36
N ARG A 47 13.78 -9.84 -34.41
CA ARG A 47 14.91 -9.08 -34.96
C ARG A 47 15.51 -8.09 -33.95
N LEU A 48 14.68 -7.44 -33.17
CA LEU A 48 15.15 -6.51 -32.14
C LEU A 48 15.82 -7.25 -30.97
N LYS A 49 15.27 -8.42 -30.55
CA LYS A 49 15.93 -9.29 -29.58
C LYS A 49 17.30 -9.80 -30.10
N GLU A 50 17.42 -10.12 -31.37
CA GLU A 50 18.70 -10.50 -32.00
C GLU A 50 19.72 -9.33 -31.99
N ARG A 51 19.28 -8.10 -32.27
CA ARG A 51 20.14 -6.92 -32.20
C ARG A 51 20.66 -6.69 -30.78
N LEU A 52 19.80 -6.81 -29.74
CA LEU A 52 20.21 -6.76 -28.35
C LEU A 52 21.22 -7.87 -28.01
N ALA A 53 20.99 -9.10 -28.47
CA ALA A 53 21.91 -10.20 -28.24
C ALA A 53 23.28 -9.98 -28.93
N ASN A 54 23.32 -9.22 -30.02
CA ASN A 54 24.54 -8.81 -30.72
C ASN A 54 25.25 -7.60 -30.10
N GLY A 55 24.73 -7.06 -28.98
CA GLY A 55 25.36 -6.02 -28.16
C GLY A 55 24.85 -4.60 -28.41
N GLU A 56 23.83 -4.40 -29.23
CA GLU A 56 23.14 -3.11 -29.31
C GLU A 56 22.40 -2.81 -27.98
N THR A 57 22.32 -1.56 -27.64
CA THR A 57 21.62 -1.09 -26.43
C THR A 57 20.13 -0.88 -26.68
N THR A 58 19.34 -0.81 -25.62
CA THR A 58 17.91 -0.45 -25.71
C THR A 58 17.70 0.94 -26.31
N ASP A 59 18.63 1.89 -26.08
CA ASP A 59 18.57 3.23 -26.67
C ASP A 59 18.80 3.22 -28.19
N GLU A 60 19.68 2.36 -28.68
CA GLU A 60 19.96 2.24 -30.13
C GLU A 60 18.78 1.63 -30.90
N ILE A 61 18.08 0.65 -30.32
CA ILE A 61 16.90 0.03 -30.94
C ILE A 61 15.58 0.78 -30.66
N LEU A 62 15.58 1.77 -29.78
CA LEU A 62 14.38 2.51 -29.37
C LEU A 62 13.56 3.06 -30.55
N PRO A 63 14.14 3.71 -31.59
CA PRO A 63 13.35 4.24 -32.70
C PRO A 63 12.56 3.16 -33.42
N ASP A 64 13.20 2.02 -33.71
CA ASP A 64 12.56 0.87 -34.34
C ASP A 64 11.48 0.24 -33.49
N ALA A 65 11.78 0.03 -32.21
CA ALA A 65 10.83 -0.56 -31.25
C ALA A 65 9.58 0.32 -31.10
N PHE A 66 9.75 1.64 -30.94
CA PHE A 66 8.62 2.56 -30.81
C PHE A 66 7.81 2.68 -32.10
N ALA A 67 8.47 2.69 -33.27
CA ALA A 67 7.76 2.70 -34.55
C ALA A 67 6.95 1.43 -34.76
N ALA A 68 7.50 0.25 -34.42
CA ALA A 68 6.79 -1.02 -34.48
C ALA A 68 5.59 -1.07 -33.54
N CYS A 69 5.76 -0.64 -32.28
CA CYS A 69 4.69 -0.60 -31.29
C CYS A 69 3.59 0.38 -31.71
N ARG A 70 3.96 1.54 -32.24
CA ARG A 70 3.02 2.56 -32.72
C ARG A 70 2.17 2.03 -33.89
N GLU A 71 2.77 1.34 -34.84
CA GLU A 71 2.05 0.72 -35.96
C GLU A 71 1.17 -0.46 -35.51
N ALA A 72 1.68 -1.31 -34.61
CA ALA A 72 0.90 -2.39 -34.03
C ALA A 72 -0.35 -1.86 -33.28
N SER A 73 -0.17 -0.80 -32.47
CA SER A 73 -1.27 -0.13 -31.78
C SER A 73 -2.33 0.43 -32.77
N TRP A 74 -1.89 1.00 -33.88
CA TRP A 74 -2.79 1.45 -34.93
C TRP A 74 -3.59 0.31 -35.57
N ARG A 75 -2.93 -0.80 -35.92
CA ARG A 75 -3.60 -1.95 -36.55
C ARG A 75 -4.54 -2.68 -35.61
N VAL A 76 -4.17 -2.81 -34.33
CA VAL A 76 -4.94 -3.61 -33.36
C VAL A 76 -6.04 -2.82 -32.67
N LEU A 77 -5.74 -1.58 -32.28
CA LEU A 77 -6.65 -0.75 -31.48
C LEU A 77 -7.29 0.40 -32.28
N GLY A 78 -6.81 0.67 -33.50
CA GLY A 78 -7.19 1.88 -34.22
C GLY A 78 -6.66 3.16 -33.58
N MET A 79 -5.70 3.05 -32.67
CA MET A 79 -5.12 4.18 -31.94
C MET A 79 -3.64 4.35 -32.29
N LYS A 80 -3.32 5.46 -32.91
CA LYS A 80 -1.95 5.81 -33.26
C LYS A 80 -1.40 6.81 -32.27
N HIS A 81 -0.26 6.53 -31.68
CA HIS A 81 0.36 7.43 -30.73
C HIS A 81 0.63 8.81 -31.35
N PHE A 82 0.22 9.86 -30.65
CA PHE A 82 0.53 11.24 -31.02
C PHE A 82 2.03 11.53 -30.83
N PRO A 83 2.58 12.53 -31.53
CA PRO A 83 3.97 12.92 -31.34
C PRO A 83 4.34 13.21 -29.86
N VAL A 84 3.46 13.85 -29.10
CA VAL A 84 3.66 14.14 -27.66
C VAL A 84 3.65 12.86 -26.81
N GLN A 85 2.93 11.84 -27.21
CA GLN A 85 2.92 10.54 -26.53
C GLN A 85 4.22 9.76 -26.73
N ILE A 86 4.86 9.91 -27.90
CA ILE A 86 6.21 9.35 -28.14
C ILE A 86 7.23 10.00 -27.18
N ILE A 87 7.13 11.32 -26.97
CA ILE A 87 7.96 12.03 -25.98
C ILE A 87 7.77 11.44 -24.60
N GLY A 88 6.51 11.27 -24.17
CA GLY A 88 6.20 10.65 -22.88
C GLY A 88 6.82 9.25 -22.74
N GLY A 89 6.73 8.43 -23.79
CA GLY A 89 7.33 7.09 -23.82
C GLY A 89 8.86 7.11 -23.69
N ILE A 90 9.55 8.06 -24.34
CA ILE A 90 11.00 8.23 -24.23
C ILE A 90 11.40 8.63 -22.79
N ILE A 91 10.67 9.57 -22.18
CA ILE A 91 10.93 10.00 -20.81
C ILE A 91 10.76 8.83 -19.84
N LEU A 92 9.70 8.03 -19.97
CA LEU A 92 9.50 6.83 -19.17
C LEU A 92 10.61 5.81 -19.36
N HIS A 93 11.06 5.58 -20.60
CA HIS A 93 12.20 4.69 -20.86
C HIS A 93 13.49 5.15 -20.17
N GLN A 94 13.69 6.46 -20.06
CA GLN A 94 14.84 7.05 -19.38
C GLN A 94 14.81 6.89 -17.85
N GLY A 95 13.78 6.29 -17.27
CA GLY A 95 13.64 6.15 -15.82
C GLY A 95 13.27 7.47 -15.14
N ARG A 96 12.37 8.24 -15.74
CA ARG A 96 11.96 9.58 -15.28
C ARG A 96 10.43 9.65 -15.15
N ILE A 97 9.90 10.72 -14.59
CA ILE A 97 8.46 10.98 -14.52
C ILE A 97 8.02 11.82 -15.70
N ALA A 98 7.08 11.30 -16.48
CA ALA A 98 6.40 12.04 -17.52
C ALA A 98 5.13 12.70 -16.95
N GLU A 99 5.17 14.03 -16.73
CA GLU A 99 3.96 14.76 -16.39
C GLU A 99 3.17 15.04 -17.66
N MET A 100 2.11 14.23 -17.86
CA MET A 100 1.17 14.37 -18.97
C MET A 100 -0.19 14.70 -18.42
N LYS A 101 -0.79 15.78 -18.91
CA LYS A 101 -2.11 16.21 -18.41
C LYS A 101 -3.15 15.10 -18.53
N THR A 102 -4.16 15.15 -17.69
CA THR A 102 -5.25 14.16 -17.69
C THR A 102 -5.95 14.16 -19.05
N GLY A 103 -6.25 12.97 -19.60
CA GLY A 103 -6.85 12.84 -20.93
C GLY A 103 -5.87 12.79 -22.10
N GLU A 104 -4.54 12.86 -21.86
CA GLU A 104 -3.52 12.75 -22.91
C GLU A 104 -3.16 11.30 -23.30
N GLY A 105 -3.89 10.31 -22.78
CA GLY A 105 -3.72 8.90 -23.15
C GLY A 105 -2.49 8.21 -22.56
N LYS A 106 -2.17 8.47 -21.29
CA LYS A 106 -1.03 7.88 -20.57
C LYS A 106 -0.97 6.35 -20.67
N THR A 107 -2.11 5.67 -20.59
CA THR A 107 -2.20 4.20 -20.72
C THR A 107 -1.60 3.71 -22.03
N LEU A 108 -1.88 4.41 -23.14
CA LEU A 108 -1.31 4.10 -24.44
C LEU A 108 0.20 4.40 -24.50
N VAL A 109 0.63 5.51 -23.88
CA VAL A 109 2.05 5.91 -23.81
C VAL A 109 2.90 4.83 -23.16
N ALA A 110 2.41 4.20 -22.09
CA ALA A 110 3.12 3.15 -21.37
C ALA A 110 3.45 1.95 -22.24
N THR A 111 2.73 1.72 -23.34
CA THR A 111 3.00 0.59 -24.26
C THR A 111 4.36 0.68 -24.93
N LEU A 112 4.83 1.89 -25.24
CA LEU A 112 6.10 2.12 -25.92
C LEU A 112 7.31 1.67 -25.08
N PRO A 113 7.53 2.22 -23.87
CA PRO A 113 8.65 1.80 -23.02
C PRO A 113 8.46 0.37 -22.48
N ALA A 114 7.24 -0.09 -22.27
CA ALA A 114 6.98 -1.46 -21.83
C ALA A 114 7.43 -2.46 -22.89
N TYR A 115 7.03 -2.27 -24.14
CA TYR A 115 7.47 -3.10 -25.26
C TYR A 115 9.00 -3.13 -25.39
N LEU A 116 9.63 -1.96 -25.43
CA LEU A 116 11.09 -1.84 -25.60
C LEU A 116 11.87 -2.57 -24.49
N ASN A 117 11.49 -2.34 -23.22
CA ASN A 117 12.22 -2.93 -22.10
C ASN A 117 11.89 -4.42 -21.91
N ALA A 118 10.71 -4.87 -22.29
CA ALA A 118 10.37 -6.31 -22.28
C ALA A 118 11.24 -7.14 -23.24
N LEU A 119 11.83 -6.52 -24.28
CA LEU A 119 12.74 -7.20 -25.20
C LEU A 119 14.01 -7.74 -24.52
N THR A 120 14.40 -7.19 -23.36
CA THR A 120 15.55 -7.68 -22.57
C THR A 120 15.30 -9.03 -21.93
N GLY A 121 14.02 -9.46 -21.78
CA GLY A 121 13.64 -10.70 -21.11
C GLY A 121 13.65 -10.62 -19.56
N GLU A 122 14.06 -9.49 -18.96
CA GLU A 122 14.09 -9.32 -17.51
C GLU A 122 12.68 -9.07 -16.90
N GLY A 123 11.68 -8.76 -17.69
CA GLY A 123 10.31 -8.45 -17.29
C GLY A 123 10.08 -6.97 -16.99
N VAL A 124 8.86 -6.51 -17.27
CA VAL A 124 8.41 -5.14 -17.01
C VAL A 124 7.15 -5.19 -16.17
N HIS A 125 7.10 -4.42 -15.10
CA HIS A 125 5.93 -4.25 -14.25
C HIS A 125 5.25 -2.91 -14.54
N ILE A 126 3.94 -2.93 -14.81
CA ILE A 126 3.10 -1.74 -14.93
C ILE A 126 2.19 -1.69 -13.72
N VAL A 127 2.44 -0.71 -12.85
CA VAL A 127 1.82 -0.62 -11.54
C VAL A 127 0.69 0.40 -11.58
N THR A 128 -0.51 -0.02 -11.15
CA THR A 128 -1.71 0.84 -11.09
C THR A 128 -2.25 0.94 -9.67
N VAL A 129 -3.17 1.87 -9.45
CA VAL A 129 -3.73 2.14 -8.11
C VAL A 129 -4.85 1.16 -7.69
N ASN A 130 -5.41 0.36 -8.60
CA ASN A 130 -6.49 -0.58 -8.26
C ASN A 130 -6.65 -1.70 -9.30
N ASP A 131 -7.32 -2.78 -8.89
CA ASP A 131 -7.55 -3.98 -9.68
C ASP A 131 -8.36 -3.72 -10.96
N TYR A 132 -9.31 -2.78 -10.92
CA TYR A 132 -10.11 -2.42 -12.09
C TYR A 132 -9.24 -1.86 -13.21
N LEU A 133 -8.36 -0.92 -12.91
CA LEU A 133 -7.43 -0.34 -13.89
C LEU A 133 -6.41 -1.37 -14.36
N ALA A 134 -5.85 -2.17 -13.45
CA ALA A 134 -4.91 -3.22 -13.81
C ALA A 134 -5.52 -4.20 -14.81
N ARG A 135 -6.75 -4.67 -14.56
CA ARG A 135 -7.47 -5.58 -15.46
C ARG A 135 -7.81 -4.93 -16.79
N ARG A 136 -8.43 -3.76 -16.77
CA ARG A 136 -8.80 -3.03 -17.98
C ARG A 136 -7.60 -2.79 -18.88
N ASP A 137 -6.50 -2.30 -18.32
CA ASP A 137 -5.34 -1.86 -19.09
C ASP A 137 -4.51 -3.06 -19.58
N SER A 138 -4.41 -4.15 -18.80
CA SER A 138 -3.76 -5.38 -19.25
C SER A 138 -4.51 -6.05 -20.41
N GLU A 139 -5.84 -6.09 -20.35
CA GLU A 139 -6.66 -6.63 -21.44
C GLU A 139 -6.60 -5.76 -22.69
N TRP A 140 -6.65 -4.46 -22.53
CA TRP A 140 -6.70 -3.52 -23.65
C TRP A 140 -5.33 -3.36 -24.31
N MET A 141 -4.29 -3.05 -23.57
CA MET A 141 -2.93 -2.87 -24.10
C MET A 141 -2.25 -4.22 -24.38
N GLY A 142 -2.62 -5.26 -23.66
CA GLY A 142 -2.13 -6.63 -23.88
C GLY A 142 -2.29 -7.12 -25.31
N LYS A 143 -3.30 -6.64 -26.06
CA LYS A 143 -3.46 -6.94 -27.50
C LYS A 143 -2.30 -6.45 -28.35
N VAL A 144 -1.77 -5.25 -28.04
CA VAL A 144 -0.62 -4.70 -28.76
C VAL A 144 0.60 -5.56 -28.52
N TYR A 145 0.81 -5.98 -27.27
CA TYR A 145 1.94 -6.85 -26.90
C TYR A 145 1.81 -8.24 -27.54
N ALA A 146 0.63 -8.83 -27.46
CA ALA A 146 0.35 -10.13 -28.07
C ALA A 146 0.55 -10.11 -29.59
N TYR A 147 0.10 -9.05 -30.28
CA TYR A 147 0.32 -8.87 -31.70
C TYR A 147 1.80 -8.83 -32.06
N LEU A 148 2.62 -8.23 -31.20
CA LEU A 148 4.08 -8.19 -31.34
C LEU A 148 4.79 -9.44 -30.78
N GLY A 149 4.06 -10.45 -30.31
CA GLY A 149 4.61 -11.72 -29.82
C GLY A 149 5.16 -11.69 -28.40
N LEU A 150 4.72 -10.75 -27.57
CA LEU A 150 5.03 -10.70 -26.14
C LEU A 150 3.83 -11.14 -25.29
N THR A 151 4.11 -11.68 -24.12
CA THR A 151 3.12 -12.14 -23.14
C THR A 151 2.78 -11.05 -22.13
N CYS A 152 1.51 -11.00 -21.73
CA CYS A 152 1.01 -10.04 -20.74
C CYS A 152 0.33 -10.76 -19.58
N GLY A 153 0.77 -10.53 -18.36
CA GLY A 153 0.22 -11.06 -17.12
C GLY A 153 -0.55 -9.99 -16.33
N LEU A 154 -1.41 -10.45 -15.43
CA LEU A 154 -2.21 -9.59 -14.53
C LEU A 154 -2.10 -10.11 -13.09
N ILE A 155 -1.84 -9.22 -12.16
CA ILE A 155 -1.82 -9.48 -10.70
C ILE A 155 -2.90 -8.63 -10.03
N VAL A 156 -3.88 -9.32 -9.44
CA VAL A 156 -4.99 -8.72 -8.70
C VAL A 156 -5.28 -9.53 -7.44
N ASN A 157 -6.11 -8.97 -6.57
CA ASN A 157 -6.51 -9.65 -5.34
C ASN A 157 -7.24 -10.97 -5.62
N GLY A 158 -7.06 -11.97 -4.74
CA GLY A 158 -7.74 -13.27 -4.80
C GLY A 158 -7.12 -14.31 -5.71
N MET A 159 -5.99 -14.03 -6.39
CA MET A 159 -5.27 -15.00 -7.22
C MET A 159 -4.47 -16.00 -6.38
N SER A 160 -4.43 -17.26 -6.83
CA SER A 160 -3.56 -18.28 -6.27
C SER A 160 -2.08 -18.05 -6.60
N ASN A 161 -1.17 -18.67 -5.85
CA ASN A 161 0.28 -18.52 -6.08
C ASN A 161 0.70 -19.04 -7.46
N ASP A 162 0.07 -20.09 -7.99
CA ASP A 162 0.40 -20.62 -9.32
C ASP A 162 -0.02 -19.65 -10.43
N GLU A 163 -1.19 -19.02 -10.31
CA GLU A 163 -1.63 -17.97 -11.23
C GLU A 163 -0.72 -16.75 -11.17
N ARG A 164 -0.31 -16.32 -9.94
CA ARG A 164 0.64 -15.22 -9.77
C ARG A 164 1.98 -15.53 -10.42
N ARG A 165 2.52 -16.73 -10.20
CA ARG A 165 3.80 -17.15 -10.79
C ARG A 165 3.73 -17.13 -12.32
N ALA A 166 2.64 -17.64 -12.89
CA ALA A 166 2.42 -17.58 -14.32
C ALA A 166 2.33 -16.15 -14.85
N ALA A 167 1.67 -15.24 -14.11
CA ALA A 167 1.56 -13.85 -14.50
C ALA A 167 2.90 -13.10 -14.41
N TYR A 168 3.71 -13.32 -13.35
CA TYR A 168 5.05 -12.74 -13.27
C TYR A 168 6.04 -13.34 -14.26
N ALA A 169 5.80 -14.53 -14.77
CA ALA A 169 6.61 -15.15 -15.83
C ALA A 169 6.40 -14.50 -17.20
N CYS A 170 5.34 -13.71 -17.40
CA CYS A 170 5.10 -12.97 -18.63
C CYS A 170 6.14 -11.88 -18.88
N ASP A 171 6.30 -11.43 -20.13
CA ASP A 171 7.22 -10.35 -20.50
C ASP A 171 6.82 -9.01 -19.86
N ILE A 172 5.51 -8.76 -19.73
CA ILE A 172 4.94 -7.55 -19.12
C ILE A 172 3.87 -7.97 -18.12
N THR A 173 3.90 -7.43 -16.91
CA THR A 173 2.94 -7.76 -15.84
C THR A 173 2.28 -6.50 -15.32
N TYR A 174 0.97 -6.42 -15.46
CA TYR A 174 0.14 -5.39 -14.82
C TYR A 174 -0.25 -5.84 -13.41
N GLY A 175 -0.32 -4.90 -12.47
CA GLY A 175 -0.80 -5.21 -11.13
C GLY A 175 -0.96 -3.96 -10.28
N THR A 176 -1.49 -4.15 -9.07
CA THR A 176 -1.60 -3.05 -8.11
C THR A 176 -0.34 -2.96 -7.26
N ASN A 177 -0.04 -1.75 -6.81
CA ASN A 177 1.08 -1.47 -5.92
C ASN A 177 1.04 -2.34 -4.65
N ASN A 178 -0.15 -2.53 -4.07
CA ASN A 178 -0.34 -3.32 -2.86
C ASN A 178 -0.03 -4.81 -3.11
N GLU A 179 -0.64 -5.41 -4.15
CA GLU A 179 -0.45 -6.84 -4.41
C GLU A 179 1.01 -7.17 -4.74
N MET A 180 1.67 -6.34 -5.57
CA MET A 180 3.08 -6.54 -5.91
C MET A 180 4.00 -6.40 -4.70
N GLY A 181 3.72 -5.45 -3.81
CA GLY A 181 4.49 -5.29 -2.58
C GLY A 181 4.22 -6.40 -1.56
N PHE A 182 2.98 -6.88 -1.44
CA PHE A 182 2.66 -8.04 -0.62
C PHE A 182 3.26 -9.33 -1.17
N ASP A 183 3.32 -9.49 -2.49
CA ASP A 183 3.99 -10.65 -3.11
C ASP A 183 5.49 -10.65 -2.81
N TYR A 184 6.15 -9.48 -2.85
CA TYR A 184 7.53 -9.36 -2.41
C TYR A 184 7.73 -9.81 -0.95
N LEU A 185 6.86 -9.37 -0.05
CA LEU A 185 6.95 -9.79 1.35
C LEU A 185 6.71 -11.31 1.50
N ARG A 186 5.69 -11.85 0.81
CA ARG A 186 5.39 -13.31 0.82
C ARG A 186 6.55 -14.12 0.27
N ASP A 187 7.19 -13.69 -0.82
CA ASP A 187 8.34 -14.37 -1.42
C ASP A 187 9.55 -14.45 -0.48
N ASN A 188 9.67 -13.48 0.43
CA ASN A 188 10.72 -13.51 1.45
C ASN A 188 10.33 -14.28 2.72
N MET A 189 9.17 -14.92 2.74
CA MET A 189 8.70 -15.80 3.84
C MET A 189 8.56 -17.26 3.40
N VAL A 190 8.74 -17.59 2.12
CA VAL A 190 8.63 -18.97 1.62
C VAL A 190 9.81 -19.80 2.06
N THR A 191 9.58 -21.11 2.23
CA THR A 191 10.61 -22.09 2.62
C THR A 191 11.25 -22.82 1.44
N TYR A 192 10.69 -22.70 0.24
CA TYR A 192 11.19 -23.32 -0.99
C TYR A 192 11.22 -22.31 -2.14
N GLN A 193 12.28 -22.36 -2.95
CA GLN A 193 12.47 -21.46 -4.09
C GLN A 193 11.31 -21.54 -5.09
N GLU A 194 10.77 -22.73 -5.33
CA GLU A 194 9.65 -22.98 -6.22
C GLU A 194 8.33 -22.33 -5.78
N HIS A 195 8.22 -21.92 -4.50
CA HIS A 195 7.06 -21.23 -3.97
C HIS A 195 7.10 -19.71 -4.22
N LYS A 196 8.24 -19.15 -4.62
CA LYS A 196 8.32 -17.74 -5.03
C LYS A 196 7.50 -17.48 -6.28
N VAL A 197 6.90 -16.31 -6.32
CA VAL A 197 6.07 -15.90 -7.46
C VAL A 197 6.77 -14.85 -8.33
N GLN A 198 7.57 -13.96 -7.76
CA GLN A 198 8.27 -12.89 -8.50
C GLN A 198 9.61 -13.36 -9.05
N ARG A 199 10.01 -12.82 -10.22
CA ARG A 199 11.30 -13.10 -10.87
C ARG A 199 12.40 -12.11 -10.47
N GLY A 200 12.01 -10.89 -10.08
CA GLY A 200 12.93 -9.79 -9.80
C GLY A 200 12.31 -8.44 -10.15
N HIS A 201 13.08 -7.37 -9.96
CA HIS A 201 12.64 -5.98 -10.06
C HIS A 201 13.50 -5.24 -11.09
N ALA A 202 13.29 -5.53 -12.39
CA ALA A 202 14.08 -4.92 -13.48
C ALA A 202 13.58 -3.50 -13.81
N PHE A 203 12.33 -3.38 -14.27
CA PHE A 203 11.76 -2.10 -14.65
C PHE A 203 10.30 -1.99 -14.19
N ALA A 204 9.96 -0.86 -13.55
CA ALA A 204 8.59 -0.51 -13.23
C ALA A 204 8.16 0.80 -13.88
N ILE A 205 6.96 0.80 -14.45
CA ILE A 205 6.24 1.99 -14.89
C ILE A 205 5.05 2.18 -13.95
N VAL A 206 5.07 3.25 -13.16
CA VAL A 206 4.02 3.54 -12.17
C VAL A 206 3.01 4.50 -12.78
N ASP A 207 1.78 4.03 -13.00
CA ASP A 207 0.67 4.90 -13.41
C ASP A 207 0.08 5.63 -12.21
N GLU A 208 -0.24 6.90 -12.38
CA GLU A 208 -0.64 7.79 -11.30
C GLU A 208 0.42 7.79 -10.17
N VAL A 209 1.67 8.00 -10.56
CA VAL A 209 2.85 7.89 -9.68
C VAL A 209 2.78 8.74 -8.41
N ASP A 210 2.13 9.88 -8.48
CA ASP A 210 1.89 10.76 -7.32
C ASP A 210 0.93 10.18 -6.29
N SER A 211 -0.05 9.38 -6.71
CA SER A 211 -0.90 8.63 -5.76
C SER A 211 -0.13 7.55 -5.05
N ILE A 212 0.60 6.75 -5.81
CA ILE A 212 1.26 5.56 -5.27
C ILE A 212 2.48 5.94 -4.43
N LEU A 213 3.35 6.83 -4.94
CA LEU A 213 4.61 7.14 -4.29
C LEU A 213 4.54 8.28 -3.28
N ILE A 214 3.47 9.09 -3.27
CA ILE A 214 3.29 10.19 -2.32
C ILE A 214 2.12 9.91 -1.37
N ASP A 215 0.89 9.72 -1.89
CA ASP A 215 -0.29 9.60 -1.03
C ASP A 215 -0.30 8.31 -0.23
N GLU A 216 -0.20 7.17 -0.92
CA GLU A 216 -0.22 5.85 -0.29
C GLU A 216 1.08 5.51 0.45
N ALA A 217 2.16 6.22 0.17
CA ALA A 217 3.47 5.99 0.78
C ALA A 217 3.61 6.48 2.24
N ARG A 218 2.52 6.85 2.88
CA ARG A 218 2.48 7.22 4.31
C ARG A 218 2.45 6.01 5.24
N THR A 219 1.93 4.89 4.78
CA THR A 219 1.80 3.66 5.57
C THR A 219 2.57 2.53 4.91
N PRO A 220 3.37 1.76 5.67
CA PRO A 220 4.07 0.62 5.13
C PRO A 220 3.10 -0.51 4.78
N LEU A 221 3.55 -1.44 3.95
CA LEU A 221 2.93 -2.73 3.76
C LEU A 221 3.32 -3.63 4.92
N ILE A 222 2.35 -4.29 5.54
CA ILE A 222 2.56 -5.13 6.72
C ILE A 222 1.82 -6.45 6.52
N ILE A 223 2.54 -7.56 6.68
CA ILE A 223 1.95 -8.88 6.86
C ILE A 223 1.92 -9.16 8.35
N SER A 224 0.72 -9.44 8.87
CA SER A 224 0.50 -9.68 10.29
C SER A 224 0.07 -11.11 10.55
N GLY A 225 0.57 -11.70 11.64
CA GLY A 225 0.09 -12.95 12.21
C GLY A 225 -0.69 -12.74 13.50
N GLN A 226 -1.21 -13.82 14.08
CA GLN A 226 -1.89 -13.76 15.37
C GLN A 226 -0.88 -13.50 16.49
N GLY A 227 -1.15 -12.52 17.33
CA GLY A 227 -0.39 -12.21 18.55
C GLY A 227 -1.01 -12.84 19.79
N ASP A 228 -0.24 -12.86 20.87
CA ASP A 228 -0.60 -13.55 22.12
C ASP A 228 -1.42 -12.69 23.12
N ARG A 229 -1.68 -11.41 22.81
CA ARG A 229 -2.25 -10.48 23.78
C ARG A 229 -3.79 -10.53 23.88
N SER A 230 -4.28 -10.33 25.09
CA SER A 230 -5.70 -10.35 25.41
C SER A 230 -6.42 -9.08 24.96
N SER A 231 -7.64 -9.23 24.45
CA SER A 231 -8.50 -8.13 24.02
C SER A 231 -9.20 -7.38 25.19
N ASP A 232 -9.18 -7.90 26.41
CA ASP A 232 -9.93 -7.35 27.54
C ASP A 232 -9.50 -5.92 27.94
N LEU A 233 -8.23 -5.58 27.77
CA LEU A 233 -7.71 -4.24 28.06
C LEU A 233 -8.27 -3.18 27.12
N TYR A 234 -8.54 -3.50 25.85
CA TYR A 234 -9.15 -2.55 24.90
C TYR A 234 -10.56 -2.16 25.34
N GLU A 235 -11.38 -3.11 25.80
CA GLU A 235 -12.71 -2.81 26.27
C GLU A 235 -12.70 -2.00 27.59
N ARG A 236 -11.74 -2.29 28.48
CA ARG A 236 -11.55 -1.52 29.73
C ARG A 236 -11.08 -0.09 29.43
N ALA A 237 -10.09 0.06 28.55
CA ALA A 237 -9.58 1.37 28.14
C ALA A 237 -10.65 2.17 27.36
N ASN A 238 -11.45 1.54 26.54
CA ASN A 238 -12.57 2.18 25.85
C ASN A 238 -13.62 2.73 26.85
N ARG A 239 -14.01 1.92 27.86
CA ARG A 239 -14.96 2.37 28.90
C ARG A 239 -14.38 3.54 29.67
N PHE A 240 -13.10 3.53 29.99
CA PHE A 240 -12.39 4.62 30.63
C PHE A 240 -12.37 5.87 29.73
N ALA A 241 -11.90 5.78 28.50
CA ALA A 241 -11.81 6.91 27.58
C ALA A 241 -13.17 7.58 27.35
N LYS A 242 -14.25 6.79 27.27
CA LYS A 242 -15.62 7.31 27.15
C LYS A 242 -16.08 8.14 28.34
N SER A 243 -15.52 7.94 29.52
CA SER A 243 -15.86 8.68 30.73
C SER A 243 -15.12 10.01 30.88
N LEU A 244 -14.07 10.20 30.06
CA LEU A 244 -13.19 11.38 30.16
C LEU A 244 -13.78 12.61 29.48
N LYS A 245 -13.47 13.79 30.04
CA LYS A 245 -13.79 15.10 29.45
C LYS A 245 -12.73 15.50 28.43
N GLN A 246 -13.16 15.58 27.17
CA GLN A 246 -12.29 15.98 26.05
C GLN A 246 -12.23 17.51 25.94
N VAL A 247 -11.03 18.03 25.65
CA VAL A 247 -10.80 19.41 25.21
C VAL A 247 -10.09 19.41 23.87
N ARG A 248 -10.59 20.21 22.93
CA ARG A 248 -9.96 20.37 21.60
C ARG A 248 -9.23 21.69 21.54
N VAL A 249 -7.98 21.63 21.09
CA VAL A 249 -7.13 22.79 20.85
C VAL A 249 -6.61 22.75 19.42
N LYS A 250 -6.35 23.91 18.82
CA LYS A 250 -5.81 23.97 17.46
C LYS A 250 -4.40 23.41 17.38
N GLU A 251 -3.58 23.73 18.37
CA GLU A 251 -2.18 23.30 18.50
C GLU A 251 -1.75 23.40 19.93
N VAL A 252 -1.02 22.42 20.44
CA VAL A 252 -0.40 22.45 21.78
C VAL A 252 0.97 23.09 21.63
N ASN A 253 1.13 24.33 22.13
CA ASN A 253 2.35 25.12 21.94
C ASN A 253 3.41 24.94 23.02
N THR A 254 2.99 24.61 24.28
CA THR A 254 3.90 24.46 25.44
C THR A 254 3.38 23.41 26.43
N LYS A 255 4.29 22.95 27.33
CA LYS A 255 3.91 22.10 28.47
C LYS A 255 2.95 22.80 29.44
N GLU A 256 3.03 24.14 29.56
CA GLU A 256 2.17 24.93 30.40
C GLU A 256 0.70 24.92 29.94
N ASP A 257 0.44 24.72 28.65
CA ASP A 257 -0.91 24.58 28.12
C ASP A 257 -1.61 23.28 28.58
N ASN A 258 -0.86 22.23 28.89
CA ASN A 258 -1.43 20.96 29.36
C ASN A 258 -1.92 21.02 30.81
N ASP A 259 -1.34 21.89 31.67
CA ASP A 259 -1.66 21.99 33.09
C ASP A 259 -2.76 23.01 33.40
N THR A 260 -3.11 23.86 32.42
CA THR A 260 -4.10 24.94 32.59
C THR A 260 -5.47 24.63 31.99
N VAL A 261 -5.60 23.50 31.27
CA VAL A 261 -6.82 23.14 30.56
C VAL A 261 -7.78 22.35 31.46
N ASP A 262 -9.01 22.85 31.63
CA ASP A 262 -10.07 22.13 32.34
C ASP A 262 -10.63 20.92 31.51
N GLY A 263 -9.89 19.84 31.52
CA GLY A 263 -10.25 18.59 30.84
C GLY A 263 -9.31 17.43 31.17
N ASP A 264 -9.71 16.21 30.85
CA ASP A 264 -8.98 14.99 31.16
C ASP A 264 -8.00 14.59 30.07
N TYR A 265 -8.30 14.96 28.85
CA TYR A 265 -7.37 14.83 27.72
C TYR A 265 -7.55 15.93 26.68
N ILE A 266 -6.46 16.26 26.03
CA ILE A 266 -6.37 17.29 24.99
C ILE A 266 -6.27 16.62 23.65
N VAL A 267 -7.05 17.09 22.67
CA VAL A 267 -6.94 16.72 21.25
C VAL A 267 -6.33 17.90 20.51
N ASP A 268 -5.12 17.69 20.00
CA ASP A 268 -4.46 18.62 19.08
C ASP A 268 -4.98 18.32 17.66
N GLU A 269 -5.82 19.22 17.14
CA GLU A 269 -6.41 19.05 15.83
C GLU A 269 -5.37 19.13 14.69
N LYS A 270 -4.36 19.97 14.85
CA LYS A 270 -3.31 20.19 13.88
C LYS A 270 -2.31 19.04 13.85
N ALA A 271 -1.95 18.50 15.01
CA ALA A 271 -1.09 17.32 15.13
C ALA A 271 -1.85 16.01 14.92
N ARG A 272 -3.19 16.02 14.93
CA ARG A 272 -4.05 14.82 14.91
C ARG A 272 -3.65 13.82 15.99
N ASN A 273 -3.43 14.33 17.21
CA ASN A 273 -3.01 13.54 18.36
C ASN A 273 -3.90 13.80 19.57
N ALA A 274 -3.90 12.87 20.51
CA ALA A 274 -4.61 13.01 21.79
C ALA A 274 -3.68 12.64 22.93
N THR A 275 -3.67 13.47 23.99
CA THR A 275 -2.76 13.31 25.13
C THR A 275 -3.52 13.52 26.43
N LEU A 276 -3.28 12.67 27.45
CA LEU A 276 -3.84 12.87 28.79
C LEU A 276 -3.26 14.13 29.45
N THR A 277 -4.10 14.84 30.18
CA THR A 277 -3.66 15.86 31.13
C THR A 277 -3.21 15.21 32.44
N ALA A 278 -2.63 15.99 33.38
CA ALA A 278 -2.28 15.49 34.70
C ALA A 278 -3.51 14.91 35.43
N ASP A 279 -4.68 15.54 35.28
CA ASP A 279 -5.94 15.04 35.84
C ASP A 279 -6.39 13.74 35.16
N GLY A 280 -6.20 13.62 33.85
CA GLY A 280 -6.50 12.40 33.13
C GLY A 280 -5.60 11.24 33.53
N VAL A 281 -4.32 11.49 33.75
CA VAL A 281 -3.37 10.49 34.28
C VAL A 281 -3.80 9.99 35.63
N ARG A 282 -4.09 10.91 36.59
CA ARG A 282 -4.56 10.55 37.93
C ARG A 282 -5.84 9.69 37.88
N LYS A 283 -6.81 10.07 37.05
CA LYS A 283 -8.03 9.27 36.86
C LYS A 283 -7.74 7.89 36.26
N ALA A 284 -6.75 7.79 35.36
CA ALA A 284 -6.34 6.50 34.80
C ALA A 284 -5.71 5.60 35.87
N GLU A 285 -4.82 6.15 36.69
CA GLU A 285 -4.20 5.45 37.83
C GLU A 285 -5.25 4.93 38.81
N GLU A 286 -6.21 5.77 39.20
CA GLU A 286 -7.33 5.37 40.06
C GLU A 286 -8.21 4.30 39.43
N TYR A 287 -8.58 4.45 38.13
CA TYR A 287 -9.47 3.51 37.43
C TYR A 287 -8.84 2.12 37.24
N PHE A 288 -7.54 2.07 36.90
CA PHE A 288 -6.83 0.82 36.70
C PHE A 288 -6.22 0.25 37.99
N GLY A 289 -6.18 1.01 39.10
CA GLY A 289 -5.63 0.60 40.39
C GLY A 289 -4.10 0.51 40.38
N ILE A 290 -3.42 1.41 39.72
CA ILE A 290 -1.97 1.49 39.57
C ILE A 290 -1.43 2.78 40.19
N GLU A 291 -0.20 2.74 40.72
CA GLU A 291 0.40 3.91 41.41
C GLU A 291 0.99 4.93 40.40
N ASN A 292 1.53 4.48 39.28
CA ASN A 292 2.14 5.35 38.29
C ASN A 292 1.90 4.79 36.87
N LEU A 293 1.10 5.50 36.08
CA LEU A 293 0.78 5.09 34.72
C LEU A 293 2.02 5.03 33.80
N ASN A 294 3.02 5.88 34.06
CA ASN A 294 4.24 5.99 33.25
C ASN A 294 5.38 5.05 33.71
N ALA A 295 5.16 4.22 34.76
CA ALA A 295 6.12 3.22 35.15
C ALA A 295 6.27 2.13 34.07
N VAL A 296 7.46 1.56 33.91
CA VAL A 296 7.75 0.52 32.93
C VAL A 296 6.78 -0.66 33.02
N GLU A 297 6.41 -1.04 34.23
CA GLU A 297 5.46 -2.13 34.52
C GLU A 297 4.05 -1.86 33.98
N ASN A 298 3.67 -0.59 33.88
CA ASN A 298 2.33 -0.14 33.46
C ASN A 298 2.26 0.35 32.03
N MET A 299 3.35 0.25 31.25
CA MET A 299 3.41 0.73 29.87
C MET A 299 2.32 0.11 28.96
N THR A 300 1.96 -1.14 29.21
CA THR A 300 0.87 -1.81 28.46
C THR A 300 -0.47 -1.13 28.70
N VAL A 301 -0.78 -0.76 29.97
CA VAL A 301 -2.01 -0.03 30.31
C VAL A 301 -1.99 1.36 29.71
N ALA A 302 -0.88 2.08 29.86
CA ALA A 302 -0.69 3.41 29.28
C ALA A 302 -0.89 3.38 27.76
N HIS A 303 -0.34 2.38 27.08
CA HIS A 303 -0.52 2.20 25.65
C HIS A 303 -2.00 2.06 25.26
N HIS A 304 -2.74 1.16 25.91
CA HIS A 304 -4.15 0.93 25.61
C HIS A 304 -5.02 2.17 25.89
N VAL A 305 -4.73 2.89 26.97
CA VAL A 305 -5.41 4.16 27.30
C VAL A 305 -5.13 5.21 26.22
N ASN A 306 -3.87 5.35 25.80
CA ASN A 306 -3.50 6.29 24.74
C ASN A 306 -4.17 5.96 23.40
N GLN A 307 -4.26 4.69 23.02
CA GLN A 307 -4.98 4.31 21.82
C GLN A 307 -6.49 4.54 21.93
N ALA A 308 -7.07 4.32 23.11
CA ALA A 308 -8.49 4.57 23.34
C ALA A 308 -8.84 6.07 23.24
N ILE A 309 -8.07 6.96 23.88
CA ILE A 309 -8.31 8.41 23.76
C ILE A 309 -8.04 8.93 22.35
N ARG A 310 -7.10 8.34 21.61
CA ARG A 310 -6.86 8.64 20.21
C ARG A 310 -8.02 8.20 19.32
N ALA A 311 -8.57 7.01 19.56
CA ALA A 311 -9.76 6.53 18.85
C ALA A 311 -10.98 7.43 19.07
N TRP A 312 -11.19 7.95 20.30
CA TRP A 312 -12.30 8.86 20.61
C TRP A 312 -12.07 10.29 20.16
N GLY A 313 -10.86 10.81 20.36
CA GLY A 313 -10.52 12.21 20.09
C GLY A 313 -10.23 12.52 18.64
N VAL A 314 -9.51 11.65 17.95
CA VAL A 314 -8.98 11.90 16.61
C VAL A 314 -9.76 11.17 15.53
N MET A 315 -10.09 9.87 15.74
CA MET A 315 -10.67 9.05 14.69
C MET A 315 -12.18 9.26 14.53
N ARG A 316 -12.61 9.63 13.33
CA ARG A 316 -14.01 9.97 13.01
C ARG A 316 -14.62 8.93 12.08
N LYS A 317 -15.80 8.44 12.47
CA LYS A 317 -16.60 7.54 11.63
C LYS A 317 -17.04 8.24 10.35
N ASP A 318 -17.11 7.51 9.26
CA ASP A 318 -17.47 7.99 7.91
C ASP A 318 -16.47 9.01 7.32
N ILE A 319 -15.35 9.25 7.99
CA ILE A 319 -14.24 10.09 7.52
C ILE A 319 -12.95 9.27 7.47
N ASP A 320 -12.51 8.74 8.61
CA ASP A 320 -11.28 7.97 8.72
C ASP A 320 -11.55 6.46 8.57
N TYR A 321 -12.75 6.00 8.93
CA TYR A 321 -13.17 4.60 8.82
C TYR A 321 -14.68 4.47 8.66
N ILE A 322 -15.13 3.32 8.13
CA ILE A 322 -16.55 2.91 8.11
C ILE A 322 -16.75 1.60 8.86
N VAL A 323 -17.99 1.39 9.33
CA VAL A 323 -18.44 0.11 9.90
C VAL A 323 -19.33 -0.56 8.89
N LYS A 324 -18.93 -1.71 8.36
CA LYS A 324 -19.70 -2.53 7.42
C LYS A 324 -19.60 -3.99 7.86
N ASP A 325 -20.70 -4.73 7.84
CA ASP A 325 -20.75 -6.16 8.17
C ASP A 325 -20.10 -6.49 9.52
N ASN A 326 -20.31 -5.63 10.52
CA ASN A 326 -19.72 -5.72 11.85
C ASN A 326 -18.19 -5.75 11.87
N GLN A 327 -17.58 -5.08 10.90
CA GLN A 327 -16.12 -4.90 10.78
C GLN A 327 -15.78 -3.44 10.53
N ILE A 328 -14.56 -3.04 10.91
CA ILE A 328 -14.01 -1.73 10.66
C ILE A 328 -13.20 -1.78 9.36
N PHE A 329 -13.48 -0.85 8.46
CA PHE A 329 -12.69 -0.66 7.24
C PHE A 329 -12.12 0.76 7.23
N ILE A 330 -10.87 0.87 6.90
CA ILE A 330 -10.18 2.15 6.76
C ILE A 330 -10.68 2.85 5.50
N ILE A 331 -10.92 4.15 5.59
CA ILE A 331 -11.11 5.01 4.42
C ILE A 331 -9.78 5.69 4.15
N ASP A 332 -9.29 5.58 2.94
CA ASP A 332 -8.13 6.36 2.52
C ASP A 332 -8.48 7.85 2.48
N GLU A 333 -7.74 8.63 3.22
CA GLU A 333 -7.97 10.08 3.40
C GLU A 333 -7.90 10.85 2.06
N PHE A 334 -7.11 10.35 1.10
CA PHE A 334 -6.89 11.02 -0.18
C PHE A 334 -7.88 10.58 -1.26
N THR A 335 -8.06 9.27 -1.39
CA THR A 335 -8.93 8.71 -2.42
C THR A 335 -10.38 8.58 -1.97
N GLY A 336 -10.64 8.64 -0.66
CA GLY A 336 -11.96 8.40 -0.07
C GLY A 336 -12.45 6.96 -0.30
N ARG A 337 -11.55 6.02 -0.63
CA ARG A 337 -11.88 4.61 -0.92
C ARG A 337 -11.68 3.74 0.30
N ILE A 338 -12.43 2.64 0.33
CA ILE A 338 -12.24 1.61 1.36
C ILE A 338 -10.96 0.84 1.06
N MET A 339 -10.08 0.76 2.06
CA MET A 339 -8.84 0.00 2.01
C MET A 339 -9.07 -1.40 2.56
N TYR A 340 -9.42 -2.35 1.70
CA TYR A 340 -9.64 -3.73 2.12
C TYR A 340 -8.33 -4.40 2.57
N GLY A 341 -8.42 -5.20 3.63
CA GLY A 341 -7.27 -5.95 4.16
C GLY A 341 -6.25 -5.12 4.96
N ARG A 342 -6.40 -3.79 5.03
CA ARG A 342 -5.56 -2.93 5.85
C ARG A 342 -6.14 -2.69 7.23
N ARG A 343 -5.26 -2.56 8.23
CA ARG A 343 -5.60 -2.25 9.62
C ARG A 343 -4.73 -1.10 10.13
N TYR A 344 -5.25 -0.33 11.06
CA TYR A 344 -4.44 0.63 11.80
C TYR A 344 -3.48 -0.12 12.72
N ASN A 345 -2.24 0.35 12.80
CA ASN A 345 -1.19 -0.27 13.59
C ASN A 345 -1.32 0.05 15.09
N GLN A 346 -0.50 -0.63 15.89
CA GLN A 346 -0.28 -0.33 17.30
C GLN A 346 -1.56 -0.39 18.16
N GLY A 347 -2.48 -1.28 17.85
CA GLY A 347 -3.71 -1.43 18.63
C GLY A 347 -4.77 -0.36 18.38
N LEU A 348 -4.51 0.64 17.51
CA LEU A 348 -5.52 1.66 17.20
C LEU A 348 -6.76 1.07 16.52
N HIS A 349 -6.57 0.05 15.67
CA HIS A 349 -7.69 -0.63 15.02
C HIS A 349 -8.60 -1.30 16.04
N GLN A 350 -8.02 -2.02 17.00
CA GLN A 350 -8.74 -2.66 18.10
C GLN A 350 -9.41 -1.63 19.03
N ALA A 351 -8.77 -0.49 19.26
CA ALA A 351 -9.37 0.61 20.00
C ALA A 351 -10.60 1.19 19.29
N ILE A 352 -10.59 1.26 17.95
CA ILE A 352 -11.74 1.67 17.14
C ILE A 352 -12.81 0.57 17.13
N GLU A 353 -12.43 -0.71 17.03
CA GLU A 353 -13.36 -1.84 17.17
C GLU A 353 -14.11 -1.79 18.52
N ALA A 354 -13.38 -1.54 19.62
CA ALA A 354 -13.96 -1.36 20.94
C ALA A 354 -14.87 -0.12 21.03
N LYS A 355 -14.47 1.00 20.42
CA LYS A 355 -15.27 2.24 20.36
C LYS A 355 -16.61 2.02 19.67
N GLU A 356 -16.63 1.30 18.55
CA GLU A 356 -17.82 1.04 17.75
C GLU A 356 -18.62 -0.20 18.23
N ASN A 357 -18.20 -0.83 19.33
CA ASN A 357 -18.75 -2.07 19.86
C ASN A 357 -18.79 -3.22 18.85
N VAL A 358 -17.79 -3.29 17.99
CA VAL A 358 -17.50 -4.41 17.10
C VAL A 358 -16.66 -5.43 17.88
N LYS A 359 -16.67 -6.70 17.49
CA LYS A 359 -15.81 -7.72 18.11
C LYS A 359 -14.35 -7.32 17.98
N VAL A 360 -13.68 -7.08 19.11
CA VAL A 360 -12.26 -6.74 19.15
C VAL A 360 -11.45 -7.97 18.73
N ALA A 361 -10.66 -7.84 17.68
CA ALA A 361 -9.74 -8.87 17.24
C ALA A 361 -8.49 -8.92 18.14
N GLN A 362 -7.83 -10.08 18.19
CA GLN A 362 -6.54 -10.21 18.88
C GLN A 362 -5.52 -9.24 18.26
N GLU A 363 -4.54 -8.80 19.04
CA GLU A 363 -3.43 -8.04 18.51
C GLU A 363 -2.70 -8.88 17.48
N SER A 364 -2.22 -8.23 16.44
CA SER A 364 -1.46 -8.87 15.39
C SER A 364 0.03 -8.61 15.60
N LYS A 365 0.83 -9.67 15.51
CA LYS A 365 2.30 -9.57 15.46
C LYS A 365 2.71 -9.28 14.03
N THR A 366 3.66 -8.35 13.83
CA THR A 366 4.21 -8.04 12.51
C THR A 366 5.15 -9.17 12.07
N LEU A 367 4.81 -9.85 10.99
CA LEU A 367 5.65 -10.91 10.41
C LEU A 367 6.63 -10.37 9.38
N ALA A 368 6.19 -9.45 8.55
CA ALA A 368 7.02 -8.78 7.56
C ALA A 368 6.48 -7.38 7.27
N THR A 369 7.37 -6.44 6.98
CA THR A 369 7.00 -5.06 6.64
C THR A 369 7.98 -4.48 5.63
N ILE A 370 7.47 -3.56 4.79
CA ILE A 370 8.28 -2.71 3.90
C ILE A 370 7.51 -1.45 3.59
N THR A 371 8.19 -0.31 3.51
CA THR A 371 7.58 0.92 2.99
C THR A 371 7.47 0.87 1.47
N PHE A 372 6.51 1.59 0.88
CA PHE A 372 6.43 1.74 -0.58
C PHE A 372 7.70 2.34 -1.15
N GLN A 373 8.31 3.30 -0.43
CA GLN A 373 9.54 3.93 -0.82
C GLN A 373 10.65 2.89 -1.03
N ASN A 374 10.87 2.02 -0.05
CA ASN A 374 11.91 1.01 -0.14
C ASN A 374 11.54 -0.11 -1.11
N PHE A 375 10.27 -0.47 -1.24
CA PHE A 375 9.83 -1.44 -2.25
C PHE A 375 10.13 -0.96 -3.68
N PHE A 376 9.75 0.28 -4.03
CA PHE A 376 9.99 0.79 -5.39
C PHE A 376 11.47 1.10 -5.67
N ARG A 377 12.30 1.31 -4.66
CA ARG A 377 13.76 1.42 -4.79
C ARG A 377 14.44 0.10 -5.17
N LEU A 378 13.76 -1.04 -5.02
CA LEU A 378 14.30 -2.33 -5.45
C LEU A 378 14.42 -2.45 -6.97
N TYR A 379 13.62 -1.69 -7.73
CA TYR A 379 13.68 -1.72 -9.19
C TYR A 379 14.98 -1.09 -9.70
N LYS A 380 15.67 -1.80 -10.60
CA LYS A 380 16.88 -1.29 -11.30
C LYS A 380 16.58 -0.01 -12.08
N LYS A 381 15.37 0.08 -12.64
CA LYS A 381 14.84 1.24 -13.35
C LYS A 381 13.40 1.50 -12.91
N LEU A 382 13.14 2.70 -12.44
CA LEU A 382 11.81 3.17 -12.03
C LEU A 382 11.41 4.36 -12.90
N SER A 383 10.16 4.38 -13.33
CA SER A 383 9.58 5.52 -14.02
C SER A 383 8.12 5.70 -13.61
N GLY A 384 7.55 6.87 -13.89
CA GLY A 384 6.18 7.13 -13.54
C GLY A 384 5.50 8.14 -14.46
N MET A 385 4.19 8.14 -14.44
CA MET A 385 3.37 9.08 -15.19
C MET A 385 2.18 9.56 -14.35
N THR A 386 1.88 10.84 -14.45
CA THR A 386 0.72 11.49 -13.84
C THR A 386 0.45 12.82 -14.52
N GLY A 387 -0.68 13.47 -14.19
CA GLY A 387 -0.99 14.83 -14.65
C GLY A 387 -0.51 15.95 -13.73
N THR A 388 0.07 15.64 -12.57
CA THR A 388 0.24 16.59 -11.45
C THR A 388 1.47 16.33 -10.57
N ALA A 389 2.59 15.86 -11.14
CA ALA A 389 3.80 15.55 -10.36
C ALA A 389 4.60 16.78 -9.94
N MET A 390 4.59 17.86 -10.72
CA MET A 390 5.51 19.00 -10.60
C MET A 390 5.45 19.71 -9.25
N THR A 391 4.31 19.63 -8.56
CA THR A 391 4.16 20.22 -7.21
C THR A 391 4.98 19.48 -6.16
N GLU A 392 5.33 18.21 -6.40
CA GLU A 392 6.05 17.34 -5.50
C GLU A 392 7.48 16.99 -6.02
N GLU A 393 8.02 17.80 -6.94
CA GLU A 393 9.34 17.58 -7.57
C GLU A 393 10.46 17.33 -6.55
N ALA A 394 10.47 18.11 -5.47
CA ALA A 394 11.49 17.97 -4.43
C ALA A 394 11.43 16.58 -3.74
N GLU A 395 10.24 16.05 -3.51
CA GLU A 395 10.05 14.75 -2.86
C GLU A 395 10.43 13.61 -3.81
N PHE A 396 10.00 13.65 -5.08
CA PHE A 396 10.39 12.65 -6.07
C PHE A 396 11.91 12.59 -6.27
N SER A 397 12.57 13.75 -6.30
CA SER A 397 14.02 13.84 -6.43
C SER A 397 14.74 13.30 -5.20
N GLN A 398 14.33 13.70 -3.97
CA GLN A 398 15.04 13.34 -2.75
C GLN A 398 14.82 11.88 -2.32
N ILE A 399 13.61 11.35 -2.49
CA ILE A 399 13.25 10.02 -2.03
C ILE A 399 13.55 8.96 -3.09
N TYR A 400 13.16 9.19 -4.34
CA TYR A 400 13.19 8.19 -5.40
C TYR A 400 14.25 8.44 -6.46
N ASN A 401 14.99 9.55 -6.36
CA ASN A 401 15.96 9.99 -7.38
C ASN A 401 15.32 10.11 -8.78
N LEU A 402 14.05 10.53 -8.83
CA LEU A 402 13.30 10.73 -10.07
C LEU A 402 13.14 12.21 -10.34
N ASP A 403 13.42 12.63 -11.56
CA ASP A 403 13.11 13.98 -12.04
C ASP A 403 11.83 13.97 -12.90
N ILE A 404 11.24 15.16 -13.06
CA ILE A 404 9.96 15.33 -13.71
C ILE A 404 10.12 16.15 -14.98
N ILE A 405 9.56 15.66 -16.06
CA ILE A 405 9.49 16.37 -17.33
C ILE A 405 8.05 16.64 -17.70
N GLU A 406 7.70 17.92 -17.82
CA GLU A 406 6.40 18.34 -18.36
C GLU A 406 6.34 18.07 -19.86
N VAL A 407 5.46 17.16 -20.27
CA VAL A 407 5.21 16.85 -21.67
C VAL A 407 4.16 17.83 -22.21
N PRO A 408 4.37 18.47 -23.37
CA PRO A 408 3.37 19.35 -23.97
C PRO A 408 2.09 18.57 -24.30
N THR A 409 0.94 19.25 -24.24
CA THR A 409 -0.35 18.68 -24.61
C THR A 409 -0.49 18.57 -26.14
N ASN A 410 -1.23 17.53 -26.59
CA ASN A 410 -1.50 17.34 -28.03
C ASN A 410 -2.29 18.49 -28.65
N LYS A 411 -3.29 18.98 -27.90
CA LYS A 411 -4.02 20.20 -28.26
C LYS A 411 -3.88 21.24 -27.14
N PRO A 412 -3.92 22.55 -27.48
CA PRO A 412 -3.85 23.61 -26.47
C PRO A 412 -4.98 23.44 -25.44
N MET A 413 -4.65 23.57 -24.16
CA MET A 413 -5.67 23.60 -23.09
C MET A 413 -6.36 24.97 -23.09
N ILE A 414 -7.67 24.99 -23.31
CA ILE A 414 -8.50 26.20 -23.38
C ILE A 414 -9.44 26.36 -22.19
N ARG A 415 -9.37 25.45 -21.19
CA ARG A 415 -10.15 25.54 -19.95
C ARG A 415 -9.90 26.85 -19.24
N LYS A 416 -10.99 27.46 -18.72
CA LYS A 416 -10.95 28.69 -17.94
C LYS A 416 -10.94 28.37 -16.45
N ASP A 417 -9.82 28.61 -15.79
CA ASP A 417 -9.70 28.45 -14.33
C ASP A 417 -10.01 29.81 -13.69
N HIS A 418 -11.19 29.92 -13.05
CA HIS A 418 -11.61 31.13 -12.35
C HIS A 418 -10.88 31.29 -11.01
N PRO A 419 -10.70 32.54 -10.54
CA PRO A 419 -10.18 32.79 -9.18
C PRO A 419 -11.07 32.12 -8.12
N ASP A 420 -10.49 31.82 -6.97
CA ASP A 420 -11.23 31.28 -5.84
C ASP A 420 -12.22 32.31 -5.31
N SER A 421 -13.44 31.89 -4.99
CA SER A 421 -14.44 32.71 -4.31
C SER A 421 -14.34 32.41 -2.80
N ILE A 422 -13.94 33.42 -2.02
CA ILE A 422 -13.68 33.27 -0.60
C ILE A 422 -14.82 33.89 0.19
N PHE A 423 -15.35 33.18 1.17
CA PHE A 423 -16.48 33.58 2.03
C PHE A 423 -16.06 33.62 3.48
N LYS A 424 -16.79 34.41 4.27
CA LYS A 424 -16.56 34.54 5.71
C LYS A 424 -16.98 33.26 6.43
N THR A 425 -18.16 32.71 6.08
CA THR A 425 -18.77 31.55 6.75
C THR A 425 -18.99 30.40 5.78
N GLU A 426 -19.05 29.17 6.31
CA GLU A 426 -19.46 27.99 5.52
C GLU A 426 -20.88 28.13 4.96
N ARG A 427 -21.78 28.75 5.72
CA ARG A 427 -23.16 28.94 5.31
C ARG A 427 -23.24 29.83 4.08
N GLY A 428 -22.54 30.97 4.04
CA GLY A 428 -22.47 31.85 2.89
C GLY A 428 -21.87 31.14 1.67
N LYS A 429 -20.78 30.38 1.89
CA LYS A 429 -20.18 29.53 0.86
C LYS A 429 -21.18 28.58 0.24
N PHE A 430 -21.91 27.78 1.04
CA PHE A 430 -22.88 26.81 0.50
C PHE A 430 -24.05 27.46 -0.21
N THR A 431 -24.47 28.67 0.20
CA THR A 431 -25.48 29.44 -0.53
C THR A 431 -25.01 29.79 -1.94
N ALA A 432 -23.76 30.26 -2.05
CA ALA A 432 -23.14 30.59 -3.34
C ALA A 432 -22.87 29.33 -4.20
N VAL A 433 -22.46 28.24 -3.61
CA VAL A 433 -22.30 26.93 -4.28
C VAL A 433 -23.64 26.48 -4.90
N LEU A 434 -24.75 26.59 -4.16
CA LEU A 434 -26.10 26.27 -4.62
C LEU A 434 -26.52 27.11 -5.80
N GLN A 435 -26.23 28.41 -5.75
CA GLN A 435 -26.52 29.32 -6.84
C GLN A 435 -25.73 28.96 -8.10
N GLN A 436 -24.42 28.70 -7.99
CA GLN A 436 -23.60 28.30 -9.13
C GLN A 436 -24.06 26.97 -9.74
N ILE A 437 -24.45 25.99 -8.92
CA ILE A 437 -25.00 24.70 -9.42
C ILE A 437 -26.31 24.97 -10.21
N ARG A 438 -27.18 25.83 -9.70
CA ARG A 438 -28.46 26.18 -10.37
C ARG A 438 -28.18 26.85 -11.71
N GLU A 439 -27.30 27.84 -11.77
CA GLU A 439 -26.92 28.56 -12.99
C GLU A 439 -26.36 27.59 -14.05
N CYS A 440 -25.47 26.66 -13.67
CA CYS A 440 -24.94 25.66 -14.59
C CYS A 440 -26.04 24.71 -15.08
N HIS A 441 -26.87 24.21 -14.17
CA HIS A 441 -27.99 23.31 -14.54
C HIS A 441 -29.00 23.95 -15.50
N GLU A 442 -29.40 25.20 -15.24
CA GLU A 442 -30.32 25.95 -16.09
C GLU A 442 -29.71 26.26 -17.47
N LYS A 443 -28.40 26.52 -17.52
CA LYS A 443 -27.64 26.72 -18.76
C LYS A 443 -27.45 25.42 -19.56
N GLY A 444 -27.70 24.26 -18.96
CA GLY A 444 -27.39 22.95 -19.53
C GLY A 444 -25.93 22.55 -19.40
N GLN A 445 -25.11 23.29 -18.67
CA GLN A 445 -23.69 22.98 -18.42
C GLN A 445 -23.58 21.90 -17.37
N PRO A 446 -22.95 20.72 -17.65
CA PRO A 446 -22.71 19.71 -16.62
C PRO A 446 -21.75 20.23 -15.57
N ILE A 447 -22.00 19.86 -14.30
CA ILE A 447 -21.17 20.28 -13.18
C ILE A 447 -20.77 19.10 -12.31
N LEU A 448 -19.46 19.03 -12.03
CA LEU A 448 -18.87 18.10 -11.06
C LEU A 448 -18.47 18.88 -9.82
N VAL A 449 -19.10 18.57 -8.69
CA VAL A 449 -18.86 19.21 -7.41
C VAL A 449 -17.94 18.32 -6.55
N GLY A 450 -16.72 18.77 -6.31
CA GLY A 450 -15.73 18.10 -5.45
C GLY A 450 -15.94 18.50 -3.99
N THR A 451 -16.04 17.50 -3.10
CA THR A 451 -16.10 17.68 -1.65
C THR A 451 -14.97 16.90 -0.97
N ILE A 452 -14.48 17.38 0.16
CA ILE A 452 -13.36 16.75 0.88
C ILE A 452 -13.77 15.55 1.74
N SER A 453 -15.05 15.42 2.11
CA SER A 453 -15.52 14.33 2.95
C SER A 453 -16.89 13.80 2.52
N ILE A 454 -17.19 12.57 2.98
CA ILE A 454 -18.51 11.95 2.77
C ILE A 454 -19.61 12.79 3.44
N GLU A 455 -19.36 13.30 4.65
CA GLU A 455 -20.29 14.11 5.42
C GLU A 455 -20.70 15.38 4.64
N LYS A 456 -19.72 16.13 4.13
CA LYS A 456 -19.94 17.33 3.32
C LYS A 456 -20.72 17.00 2.03
N SER A 457 -20.43 15.85 1.40
CA SER A 457 -21.16 15.38 0.22
C SER A 457 -22.63 15.09 0.51
N GLU A 458 -22.91 14.46 1.66
CA GLU A 458 -24.28 14.15 2.10
C GLU A 458 -25.06 15.42 2.51
N GLU A 459 -24.40 16.38 3.17
CA GLU A 459 -25.01 17.67 3.51
C GLU A 459 -25.40 18.45 2.26
N LEU A 460 -24.49 18.55 1.29
CA LEU A 460 -24.77 19.21 0.01
C LEU A 460 -25.89 18.47 -0.75
N SER A 461 -25.90 17.15 -0.74
CA SER A 461 -26.97 16.34 -1.34
C SER A 461 -28.33 16.65 -0.70
N LYS A 462 -28.42 16.75 0.63
CA LYS A 462 -29.64 17.14 1.34
C LYS A 462 -30.11 18.55 0.93
N LEU A 463 -29.18 19.49 0.80
CA LEU A 463 -29.42 20.85 0.36
C LEU A 463 -29.98 20.87 -1.07
N LEU A 464 -29.37 20.17 -2.03
CA LEU A 464 -29.82 20.08 -3.42
C LEU A 464 -31.21 19.45 -3.53
N LYS A 465 -31.48 18.37 -2.78
CA LYS A 465 -32.81 17.72 -2.71
C LYS A 465 -33.89 18.69 -2.23
N ARG A 466 -33.62 19.48 -1.18
CA ARG A 466 -34.57 20.51 -0.69
C ARG A 466 -34.84 21.59 -1.71
N ASN A 467 -33.89 21.89 -2.60
CA ASN A 467 -34.03 22.88 -3.68
C ASN A 467 -34.53 22.29 -5.00
N GLY A 468 -34.87 20.99 -5.04
CA GLY A 468 -35.45 20.34 -6.23
C GLY A 468 -34.44 20.11 -7.35
N ILE A 469 -33.12 20.16 -7.12
CA ILE A 469 -32.09 19.96 -8.14
C ILE A 469 -31.74 18.47 -8.21
N PRO A 470 -32.00 17.80 -9.37
CA PRO A 470 -31.64 16.39 -9.55
C PRO A 470 -30.12 16.25 -9.60
N HIS A 471 -29.58 15.29 -8.87
CA HIS A 471 -28.14 15.09 -8.79
C HIS A 471 -27.76 13.65 -8.43
N ASN A 472 -26.54 13.26 -8.76
CA ASN A 472 -25.93 12.01 -8.37
C ASN A 472 -24.87 12.25 -7.28
N VAL A 473 -24.71 11.29 -6.35
CA VAL A 473 -23.69 11.35 -5.31
C VAL A 473 -22.75 10.15 -5.45
N LEU A 474 -21.47 10.44 -5.49
CA LEU A 474 -20.39 9.48 -5.61
C LEU A 474 -19.49 9.60 -4.39
N ASN A 475 -19.53 8.60 -3.51
CA ASN A 475 -18.71 8.51 -2.31
C ASN A 475 -18.39 7.05 -2.00
N ALA A 476 -17.56 6.78 -0.98
CA ALA A 476 -17.12 5.44 -0.62
C ALA A 476 -18.26 4.46 -0.29
N LYS A 477 -19.45 4.95 0.09
CA LYS A 477 -20.62 4.10 0.34
C LYS A 477 -21.23 3.52 -0.94
N HIS A 478 -20.95 4.12 -2.10
CA HIS A 478 -21.53 3.77 -3.41
C HIS A 478 -20.48 3.43 -4.46
N HIS A 479 -19.32 2.92 -4.04
CA HIS A 479 -18.18 2.64 -4.92
C HIS A 479 -18.48 1.62 -6.04
N GLU A 480 -19.41 0.69 -5.82
CA GLU A 480 -19.82 -0.30 -6.83
C GLU A 480 -20.46 0.36 -8.09
N ARG A 481 -21.06 1.54 -7.92
CA ARG A 481 -21.68 2.31 -9.00
C ARG A 481 -20.82 3.48 -9.48
N GLU A 482 -19.59 3.55 -9.04
CA GLU A 482 -18.68 4.67 -9.33
C GLU A 482 -18.51 4.89 -10.83
N ALA A 483 -18.15 3.85 -11.57
CA ALA A 483 -17.93 3.92 -13.01
C ALA A 483 -19.21 4.33 -13.78
N GLU A 484 -20.38 3.87 -13.30
CA GLU A 484 -21.69 4.20 -13.86
C GLU A 484 -22.01 5.70 -13.74
N ILE A 485 -21.83 6.25 -12.54
CA ILE A 485 -22.15 7.65 -12.24
C ILE A 485 -21.21 8.58 -13.00
N ILE A 486 -19.90 8.30 -12.98
CA ILE A 486 -18.88 9.10 -13.67
C ILE A 486 -19.10 9.09 -15.19
N ALA A 487 -19.45 7.93 -15.76
CA ALA A 487 -19.71 7.81 -17.19
C ALA A 487 -20.81 8.78 -17.68
N GLN A 488 -21.76 9.13 -16.81
CA GLN A 488 -22.87 10.01 -17.13
C GLN A 488 -22.72 11.45 -16.60
N ALA A 489 -21.62 11.76 -15.90
CA ALA A 489 -21.39 13.08 -15.32
C ALA A 489 -21.22 14.20 -16.37
N GLY A 490 -20.91 13.85 -17.62
CA GLY A 490 -20.77 14.80 -18.74
C GLY A 490 -22.04 15.07 -19.54
N LYS A 491 -23.20 14.54 -19.16
CA LYS A 491 -24.50 14.80 -19.84
C LYS A 491 -24.96 16.22 -19.65
N LEU A 492 -25.79 16.69 -20.57
CA LEU A 492 -26.36 18.04 -20.55
C LEU A 492 -27.07 18.33 -19.22
N GLY A 493 -26.64 19.36 -18.51
CA GLY A 493 -27.18 19.81 -17.24
C GLY A 493 -26.99 18.80 -16.07
N ALA A 494 -26.15 17.78 -16.20
CA ALA A 494 -25.92 16.82 -15.14
C ALA A 494 -25.24 17.48 -13.92
N VAL A 495 -25.71 17.14 -12.71
CA VAL A 495 -25.12 17.56 -11.44
C VAL A 495 -24.60 16.33 -10.73
N THR A 496 -23.28 16.27 -10.49
CA THR A 496 -22.63 15.15 -9.82
C THR A 496 -21.81 15.66 -8.64
N ILE A 497 -22.08 15.15 -7.45
CA ILE A 497 -21.27 15.39 -6.26
C ILE A 497 -20.30 14.21 -6.13
N ALA A 498 -19.02 14.48 -6.01
CA ALA A 498 -17.99 13.47 -5.83
C ALA A 498 -17.10 13.80 -4.63
N THR A 499 -16.86 12.81 -3.77
CA THR A 499 -15.82 12.96 -2.76
C THR A 499 -14.46 12.80 -3.42
N ASN A 500 -13.58 13.70 -3.11
CA ASN A 500 -12.17 13.77 -3.41
C ASN A 500 -11.74 13.11 -4.75
N MET A 501 -11.25 11.91 -4.72
CA MET A 501 -10.65 11.20 -5.86
C MET A 501 -11.59 10.21 -6.54
N ALA A 502 -12.88 10.21 -6.21
CA ALA A 502 -13.85 9.33 -6.83
C ALA A 502 -13.85 9.49 -8.36
N GLY A 503 -13.80 8.38 -9.08
CA GLY A 503 -13.69 8.35 -10.53
C GLY A 503 -12.27 8.61 -11.09
N ARG A 504 -11.20 8.55 -10.30
CA ARG A 504 -9.83 8.64 -10.79
C ARG A 504 -9.53 7.50 -11.78
N GLY A 505 -8.80 7.82 -12.86
CA GLY A 505 -8.55 6.86 -13.94
C GLY A 505 -9.72 6.63 -14.90
N THR A 506 -10.87 7.31 -14.68
CA THR A 506 -12.03 7.24 -15.57
C THR A 506 -12.25 8.58 -16.24
N ASP A 507 -12.42 8.59 -17.56
CA ASP A 507 -12.67 9.80 -18.33
C ASP A 507 -14.15 10.21 -18.27
N ILE A 508 -14.40 11.52 -18.07
CA ILE A 508 -15.73 12.12 -18.19
C ILE A 508 -15.90 12.61 -19.63
N MET A 509 -16.73 11.92 -20.39
CA MET A 509 -17.01 12.26 -21.78
C MET A 509 -18.18 13.25 -21.85
N LEU A 510 -17.99 14.35 -22.62
CA LEU A 510 -19.05 15.32 -22.83
C LEU A 510 -20.20 14.70 -23.62
N GLY A 511 -21.44 14.93 -23.15
CA GLY A 511 -22.65 14.31 -23.69
C GLY A 511 -22.97 12.92 -23.10
N GLY A 512 -22.06 12.30 -22.36
CA GLY A 512 -22.21 10.98 -21.75
C GLY A 512 -21.34 9.90 -22.40
N ASN A 513 -21.40 8.68 -21.87
CA ASN A 513 -20.58 7.55 -22.31
C ASN A 513 -21.45 6.53 -23.05
N ALA A 514 -21.19 6.36 -24.36
CA ALA A 514 -21.90 5.41 -25.22
C ALA A 514 -21.66 3.94 -24.81
N GLU A 515 -20.45 3.60 -24.35
CA GLU A 515 -20.11 2.26 -23.90
C GLU A 515 -20.96 1.82 -22.70
N TYR A 516 -21.11 2.75 -21.74
CA TYR A 516 -21.95 2.50 -20.58
C TYR A 516 -23.41 2.26 -20.97
N LEU A 517 -23.97 3.09 -21.87
CA LEU A 517 -25.35 2.96 -22.33
C LEU A 517 -25.57 1.64 -23.08
N ALA A 518 -24.60 1.24 -23.91
CA ALA A 518 -24.65 -0.04 -24.61
C ALA A 518 -24.68 -1.22 -23.64
N LYS A 519 -23.81 -1.23 -22.63
CA LYS A 519 -23.79 -2.25 -21.55
C LYS A 519 -25.11 -2.26 -20.75
N ALA A 520 -25.63 -1.10 -20.41
CA ALA A 520 -26.90 -0.99 -19.69
C ALA A 520 -28.09 -1.51 -20.50
N GLU A 521 -28.14 -1.28 -21.82
CA GLU A 521 -29.15 -1.86 -22.70
C GLU A 521 -29.02 -3.37 -22.83
N MET A 522 -27.79 -3.92 -22.91
CA MET A 522 -27.55 -5.37 -22.90
C MET A 522 -28.07 -6.01 -21.60
N ARG A 523 -27.80 -5.41 -20.43
CA ARG A 523 -28.36 -5.87 -19.13
C ARG A 523 -29.87 -5.85 -19.13
N LYS A 524 -30.47 -4.78 -19.63
CA LYS A 524 -31.93 -4.65 -19.73
C LYS A 524 -32.54 -5.72 -20.64
N ASN A 525 -31.81 -6.14 -21.68
CA ASN A 525 -32.21 -7.17 -22.60
C ASN A 525 -31.94 -8.60 -22.06
N GLY A 526 -31.49 -8.74 -20.80
CA GLY A 526 -31.33 -10.01 -20.09
C GLY A 526 -29.97 -10.68 -20.32
N ALA A 527 -28.97 -9.98 -20.85
CA ALA A 527 -27.61 -10.54 -20.96
C ALA A 527 -26.98 -10.65 -19.55
N GLU A 528 -26.36 -11.78 -19.27
CA GLU A 528 -25.63 -12.02 -18.01
C GLU A 528 -24.38 -11.15 -17.93
N GLU A 529 -23.97 -10.77 -16.73
CA GLU A 529 -22.84 -9.86 -16.53
C GLU A 529 -21.52 -10.46 -17.06
N GLU A 530 -21.36 -11.78 -16.93
CA GLU A 530 -20.21 -12.52 -17.48
C GLU A 530 -20.16 -12.41 -19.01
N LEU A 531 -21.31 -12.52 -19.70
CA LEU A 531 -21.40 -12.39 -21.14
C LEU A 531 -21.14 -10.95 -21.60
N ILE A 532 -21.64 -9.95 -20.85
CA ILE A 532 -21.36 -8.53 -21.14
C ILE A 532 -19.87 -8.24 -20.96
N SER A 533 -19.26 -8.76 -19.93
CA SER A 533 -17.82 -8.65 -19.68
C SER A 533 -17.03 -9.29 -20.82
N ALA A 534 -17.38 -10.51 -21.23
CA ALA A 534 -16.76 -11.21 -22.33
C ALA A 534 -16.95 -10.50 -23.69
N ALA A 535 -18.13 -9.94 -23.94
CA ALA A 535 -18.45 -9.17 -25.16
C ALA A 535 -17.65 -7.87 -25.24
N THR A 536 -17.40 -7.22 -24.12
CA THR A 536 -16.65 -5.96 -24.05
C THR A 536 -15.15 -6.16 -23.81
N SER A 537 -14.74 -7.36 -23.48
CA SER A 537 -13.33 -7.72 -23.34
C SER A 537 -12.63 -7.77 -24.68
N TYR A 538 -11.33 -7.66 -24.64
CA TYR A 538 -10.53 -7.59 -25.84
C TYR A 538 -9.81 -8.93 -26.18
N TYR A 539 -10.05 -10.03 -25.47
CA TYR A 539 -9.42 -11.32 -25.81
C TYR A 539 -10.06 -11.97 -27.06
N ASP A 540 -9.27 -12.72 -27.79
CA ASP A 540 -9.77 -13.49 -28.94
C ASP A 540 -10.54 -14.73 -28.46
N THR A 541 -11.73 -14.94 -29.03
CA THR A 541 -12.59 -16.06 -28.68
C THR A 541 -13.21 -16.67 -29.91
N THR A 542 -13.45 -17.97 -29.85
CA THR A 542 -14.21 -18.72 -30.84
C THR A 542 -15.63 -19.05 -30.37
N ASP A 543 -16.01 -18.60 -29.20
CA ASP A 543 -17.35 -18.80 -28.63
C ASP A 543 -18.37 -17.96 -29.38
N GLU A 544 -19.32 -18.65 -30.07
CA GLU A 544 -20.36 -18.04 -30.89
C GLU A 544 -21.25 -17.07 -30.06
N ALA A 545 -21.57 -17.41 -28.80
CA ALA A 545 -22.38 -16.58 -27.94
C ALA A 545 -21.68 -15.25 -27.63
N VAL A 546 -20.38 -15.29 -27.36
CA VAL A 546 -19.55 -14.11 -27.10
C VAL A 546 -19.40 -13.27 -28.38
N LEU A 547 -19.22 -13.90 -29.55
CA LEU A 547 -19.11 -13.19 -30.82
C LEU A 547 -20.43 -12.49 -31.20
N GLU A 548 -21.58 -13.12 -30.95
CA GLU A 548 -22.90 -12.49 -31.18
C GLU A 548 -23.13 -11.33 -30.19
N ALA A 549 -22.79 -11.51 -28.93
CA ALA A 549 -22.85 -10.47 -27.92
C ALA A 549 -21.94 -9.28 -28.28
N ARG A 550 -20.74 -9.50 -28.84
CA ARG A 550 -19.86 -8.45 -29.38
C ARG A 550 -20.48 -7.67 -30.52
N ARG A 551 -21.13 -8.33 -31.46
CA ARG A 551 -21.86 -7.66 -32.57
C ARG A 551 -22.97 -6.78 -32.02
N THR A 552 -23.81 -7.33 -31.14
CA THR A 552 -24.86 -6.58 -30.46
C THR A 552 -24.32 -5.38 -29.71
N TYR A 553 -23.21 -5.54 -28.98
CA TYR A 553 -22.55 -4.46 -28.27
C TYR A 553 -22.05 -3.37 -29.23
N GLN A 554 -21.43 -3.73 -30.35
CA GLN A 554 -20.93 -2.77 -31.35
C GLN A 554 -22.08 -1.99 -32.02
N GLU A 555 -23.17 -2.66 -32.35
CA GLU A 555 -24.36 -2.00 -32.90
C GLU A 555 -24.97 -0.99 -31.91
N LEU A 556 -25.10 -1.39 -30.65
CA LEU A 556 -25.60 -0.50 -29.59
C LEU A 556 -24.62 0.64 -29.33
N LEU A 557 -23.33 0.39 -29.35
CA LEU A 557 -22.30 1.39 -29.17
C LEU A 557 -22.37 2.47 -30.26
N GLU A 558 -22.48 2.07 -31.53
CA GLU A 558 -22.58 3.01 -32.63
C GLU A 558 -23.92 3.80 -32.61
N LYS A 559 -25.02 3.13 -32.28
CA LYS A 559 -26.31 3.77 -32.05
C LYS A 559 -26.22 4.88 -31.01
N TYR A 560 -25.58 4.58 -29.84
CA TYR A 560 -25.44 5.55 -28.76
C TYR A 560 -24.44 6.66 -29.07
N ARG A 561 -23.35 6.38 -29.80
CA ARG A 561 -22.41 7.41 -30.28
C ARG A 561 -23.12 8.45 -31.14
N GLN A 562 -24.00 8.02 -32.07
CA GLN A 562 -24.79 8.92 -32.91
C GLN A 562 -25.81 9.74 -32.10
N GLN A 563 -26.41 9.17 -31.06
CA GLN A 563 -27.34 9.87 -30.17
C GLN A 563 -26.63 10.90 -29.27
N ILE A 564 -25.42 10.59 -28.80
CA ILE A 564 -24.66 11.46 -27.89
C ILE A 564 -24.00 12.61 -28.63
N ALA A 565 -23.64 12.47 -29.89
CA ALA A 565 -22.89 13.48 -30.62
C ALA A 565 -23.56 14.89 -30.60
N PRO A 566 -24.86 15.07 -30.82
CA PRO A 566 -25.52 16.36 -30.70
C PRO A 566 -25.53 16.91 -29.28
N GLU A 567 -25.70 16.03 -28.28
CA GLU A 567 -25.66 16.40 -26.87
C GLU A 567 -24.26 16.87 -26.46
N ALA A 568 -23.20 16.20 -26.93
CA ALA A 568 -21.83 16.60 -26.70
C ALA A 568 -21.53 18.00 -27.25
N GLU A 569 -22.07 18.34 -28.46
CA GLU A 569 -21.91 19.66 -29.03
C GLU A 569 -22.69 20.74 -28.24
N ALA A 570 -23.88 20.41 -27.77
CA ALA A 570 -24.65 21.30 -26.90
C ALA A 570 -23.93 21.59 -25.58
N VAL A 571 -23.30 20.58 -24.99
CA VAL A 571 -22.48 20.73 -23.78
C VAL A 571 -21.25 21.59 -24.04
N ARG A 572 -20.55 21.41 -25.15
CA ARG A 572 -19.42 22.31 -25.54
C ARG A 572 -19.90 23.76 -25.69
N ALA A 573 -21.00 23.98 -26.38
CA ALA A 573 -21.58 25.30 -26.53
C ALA A 573 -22.03 25.95 -25.21
N ALA A 574 -22.45 25.12 -24.22
CA ALA A 574 -22.73 25.57 -22.85
C ALA A 574 -21.48 25.92 -22.02
N GLY A 575 -20.26 25.61 -22.50
CA GLY A 575 -18.99 25.90 -21.84
C GLY A 575 -18.26 24.65 -21.34
N GLY A 576 -18.67 23.45 -21.75
CA GLY A 576 -18.08 22.17 -21.36
C GLY A 576 -18.36 21.81 -19.91
N LEU A 577 -17.57 20.93 -19.33
CA LEU A 577 -17.73 20.50 -17.93
C LEU A 577 -17.25 21.58 -16.97
N PHE A 578 -18.11 21.97 -16.02
CA PHE A 578 -17.76 22.86 -14.92
C PHE A 578 -17.25 22.04 -13.70
N ILE A 579 -16.09 22.39 -13.18
CA ILE A 579 -15.55 21.83 -11.94
C ILE A 579 -15.74 22.82 -10.80
N LEU A 580 -16.47 22.41 -9.78
CA LEU A 580 -16.66 23.19 -8.57
C LEU A 580 -16.01 22.48 -7.38
N GLY A 581 -14.99 23.10 -6.78
CA GLY A 581 -14.45 22.64 -5.50
C GLY A 581 -15.15 23.35 -4.34
N THR A 582 -15.68 22.62 -3.36
CA THR A 582 -16.35 23.23 -2.18
C THR A 582 -15.35 23.68 -1.12
N GLU A 583 -14.11 23.22 -1.22
CA GLU A 583 -12.99 23.56 -0.35
C GLU A 583 -11.67 23.33 -1.10
N ARG A 584 -10.57 23.88 -0.59
CA ARG A 584 -9.24 23.51 -1.03
C ARG A 584 -8.76 22.29 -0.26
N HIS A 585 -8.10 21.39 -0.96
CA HIS A 585 -7.48 20.19 -0.36
C HIS A 585 -6.17 20.54 0.35
N ASP A 586 -5.66 19.61 1.13
CA ASP A 586 -4.37 19.72 1.81
C ASP A 586 -3.18 19.83 0.84
N SER A 587 -3.36 19.42 -0.41
CA SER A 587 -2.34 19.49 -1.47
C SER A 587 -2.89 20.17 -2.72
N ARG A 588 -2.10 21.08 -3.29
CA ARG A 588 -2.39 21.72 -4.60
C ARG A 588 -2.50 20.71 -5.72
N ARG A 589 -1.79 19.62 -5.60
CA ARG A 589 -1.82 18.51 -6.56
C ARG A 589 -3.23 17.92 -6.70
N ILE A 590 -3.92 17.69 -5.58
CA ILE A 590 -5.29 17.15 -5.58
C ILE A 590 -6.27 18.17 -6.22
N ASP A 591 -6.12 19.45 -5.93
CA ASP A 591 -6.89 20.50 -6.58
C ASP A 591 -6.70 20.51 -8.10
N ASN A 592 -5.44 20.34 -8.55
CA ASN A 592 -5.10 20.27 -9.97
C ASN A 592 -5.64 18.99 -10.64
N GLN A 593 -5.70 17.87 -9.94
CA GLN A 593 -6.32 16.64 -10.44
C GLN A 593 -7.84 16.81 -10.59
N LEU A 594 -8.47 17.51 -9.65
CA LEU A 594 -9.90 17.82 -9.75
C LEU A 594 -10.18 18.73 -10.95
N ARG A 595 -9.42 19.82 -11.12
CA ARG A 595 -9.49 20.70 -12.30
C ARG A 595 -9.24 19.95 -13.60
N GLY A 596 -8.28 19.02 -13.61
CA GLY A 596 -7.88 18.20 -14.76
C GLY A 596 -8.97 17.25 -15.28
N ARG A 597 -10.11 17.15 -14.61
CA ARG A 597 -11.25 16.38 -15.11
C ARG A 597 -12.00 17.10 -16.23
N SER A 598 -11.80 18.41 -16.37
CA SER A 598 -12.37 19.26 -17.40
C SER A 598 -11.30 19.82 -18.35
N GLY A 599 -11.70 20.22 -19.56
CA GLY A 599 -10.81 20.81 -20.55
C GLY A 599 -9.81 19.85 -21.16
N ARG A 600 -10.23 18.61 -21.45
CA ARG A 600 -9.37 17.53 -22.01
C ARG A 600 -9.34 17.61 -23.52
N GLN A 601 -8.20 17.30 -24.12
CA GLN A 601 -8.00 17.25 -25.59
C GLN A 601 -8.50 18.49 -26.35
N GLY A 602 -8.37 19.67 -25.73
CA GLY A 602 -8.82 20.94 -26.32
C GLY A 602 -10.31 21.17 -26.23
N ASP A 603 -11.05 20.41 -25.42
CA ASP A 603 -12.47 20.71 -25.13
C ASP A 603 -12.57 21.95 -24.21
N GLU A 604 -13.70 22.66 -24.32
CA GLU A 604 -14.04 23.71 -23.39
C GLU A 604 -14.28 23.16 -21.98
N GLY A 605 -14.10 24.03 -20.98
CA GLY A 605 -14.34 23.70 -19.61
C GLY A 605 -14.04 24.86 -18.68
N GLU A 606 -14.57 24.78 -17.48
CA GLU A 606 -14.39 25.81 -16.46
C GLU A 606 -14.10 25.19 -15.09
N SER A 607 -13.38 25.92 -14.23
CA SER A 607 -13.20 25.50 -12.84
C SER A 607 -13.26 26.69 -11.89
N ARG A 608 -13.80 26.45 -10.68
CA ARG A 608 -13.80 27.43 -9.59
C ARG A 608 -13.82 26.72 -8.24
N PHE A 609 -13.08 27.26 -7.27
CA PHE A 609 -13.14 26.81 -5.88
C PHE A 609 -13.90 27.85 -5.03
N PHE A 610 -14.74 27.34 -4.14
CA PHE A 610 -15.48 28.10 -3.14
C PHE A 610 -14.93 27.73 -1.77
N VAL A 611 -14.37 28.71 -1.08
CA VAL A 611 -13.61 28.51 0.15
C VAL A 611 -14.19 29.37 1.26
N SER A 612 -14.22 28.88 2.49
CA SER A 612 -14.61 29.63 3.68
C SER A 612 -13.42 29.86 4.60
N ALA A 613 -13.45 30.95 5.36
CA ALA A 613 -12.49 31.16 6.43
C ALA A 613 -12.67 30.13 7.58
N GLU A 614 -13.82 29.48 7.64
CA GLU A 614 -14.13 28.41 8.61
C GLU A 614 -13.67 27.04 8.18
N ASP A 615 -13.30 26.83 6.90
CA ASP A 615 -12.77 25.57 6.39
C ASP A 615 -11.50 25.17 7.14
N ASP A 616 -11.29 23.88 7.38
CA ASP A 616 -10.20 23.37 8.22
C ASP A 616 -8.82 23.86 7.77
N LEU A 617 -8.55 23.90 6.47
CA LEU A 617 -7.29 24.42 5.94
C LEU A 617 -7.04 25.88 6.36
N MET A 618 -8.07 26.73 6.27
CA MET A 618 -7.96 28.15 6.65
C MET A 618 -7.95 28.32 8.16
N ARG A 619 -8.75 27.57 8.89
CA ARG A 619 -8.86 27.60 10.34
C ARG A 619 -7.56 27.17 11.02
N LEU A 620 -6.92 26.11 10.54
CA LEU A 620 -5.72 25.53 11.17
C LEU A 620 -4.41 26.15 10.67
N PHE A 621 -4.34 26.52 9.40
CA PHE A 621 -3.10 26.94 8.73
C PHE A 621 -3.14 28.37 8.16
N GLY A 622 -4.32 28.97 8.01
CA GLY A 622 -4.49 30.29 7.39
C GLY A 622 -4.00 31.46 8.22
N GLY A 623 -3.89 31.27 9.53
CA GLY A 623 -3.44 32.30 10.48
C GLY A 623 -4.55 33.23 10.98
N GLU A 624 -4.49 33.61 12.27
CA GLU A 624 -5.49 34.44 12.94
C GLU A 624 -5.66 35.85 12.33
N ARG A 625 -4.62 36.32 11.64
CA ARG A 625 -4.64 37.62 10.97
C ARG A 625 -5.71 37.73 9.88
N ILE A 626 -5.99 36.65 9.15
CA ILE A 626 -7.01 36.64 8.10
C ILE A 626 -8.40 36.77 8.71
N TYR A 627 -8.66 36.04 9.80
CA TYR A 627 -9.92 36.11 10.52
C TYR A 627 -10.19 37.51 11.08
N ALA A 628 -9.15 38.14 11.65
CA ALA A 628 -9.22 39.53 12.15
C ALA A 628 -9.50 40.52 11.02
N ILE A 629 -8.87 40.38 9.85
CA ILE A 629 -9.11 41.24 8.68
C ILE A 629 -10.55 41.10 8.18
N LEU A 630 -11.05 39.89 8.03
CA LEU A 630 -12.40 39.62 7.55
C LEU A 630 -13.47 40.17 8.51
N ASN A 631 -13.24 40.08 9.80
CA ASN A 631 -14.14 40.65 10.81
C ASN A 631 -14.11 42.19 10.81
N THR A 632 -12.96 42.81 10.54
CA THR A 632 -12.82 44.25 10.52
C THR A 632 -13.41 44.91 9.25
N MET A 633 -13.49 44.17 8.16
CA MET A 633 -14.00 44.71 6.87
C MET A 633 -15.51 44.81 6.80
N GLY A 634 -16.27 44.34 7.80
CA GLY A 634 -17.73 44.45 7.85
C GLY A 634 -18.48 43.78 6.68
N ILE A 635 -17.89 42.71 6.12
CA ILE A 635 -18.39 42.02 4.93
C ILE A 635 -19.60 41.14 5.33
N GLU A 636 -20.67 41.18 4.52
CA GLU A 636 -21.83 40.31 4.68
C GLU A 636 -21.48 38.84 4.44
N GLU A 637 -22.20 37.93 5.11
CA GLU A 637 -21.87 36.48 5.07
C GLU A 637 -21.88 35.87 3.67
N ASP A 638 -22.77 36.35 2.80
CA ASP A 638 -23.02 35.79 1.46
C ASP A 638 -22.18 36.49 0.36
N MET A 639 -21.36 37.48 0.71
CA MET A 639 -20.59 38.25 -0.26
C MET A 639 -19.26 37.62 -0.57
N PRO A 640 -18.94 37.25 -1.82
CA PRO A 640 -17.64 36.73 -2.19
C PRO A 640 -16.58 37.81 -2.09
N ILE A 641 -15.41 37.42 -1.58
CA ILE A 641 -14.27 38.30 -1.41
C ILE A 641 -13.22 37.92 -2.45
N ASP A 642 -13.08 38.75 -3.48
CA ASP A 642 -12.01 38.59 -4.47
C ASP A 642 -10.77 39.35 -4.03
N SER A 643 -9.83 38.69 -3.37
CA SER A 643 -8.59 39.28 -2.90
C SER A 643 -7.40 38.39 -3.22
N LYS A 644 -6.46 38.93 -4.01
CA LYS A 644 -5.18 38.26 -4.29
C LYS A 644 -4.39 37.94 -3.02
N MET A 645 -4.56 38.77 -1.98
CA MET A 645 -3.89 38.54 -0.68
C MET A 645 -4.43 37.31 0.01
N LEU A 646 -5.73 37.07 -0.03
CA LEU A 646 -6.37 35.88 0.55
C LEU A 646 -6.01 34.63 -0.25
N SER A 647 -6.00 34.68 -1.59
CA SER A 647 -5.56 33.57 -2.43
C SER A 647 -4.11 33.19 -2.15
N ASN A 648 -3.20 34.15 -2.01
CA ASN A 648 -1.80 33.91 -1.67
C ASN A 648 -1.66 33.29 -0.24
N SER A 649 -2.51 33.70 0.68
CA SER A 649 -2.52 33.12 2.04
C SER A 649 -2.98 31.66 2.02
N LEU A 650 -3.95 31.35 1.20
CA LEU A 650 -4.46 30.00 1.00
C LEU A 650 -3.38 29.09 0.39
N GLU A 651 -2.69 29.56 -0.68
CA GLU A 651 -1.56 28.84 -1.26
C GLU A 651 -0.42 28.62 -0.25
N SER A 652 -0.16 29.63 0.60
CA SER A 652 0.84 29.51 1.67
C SER A 652 0.41 28.54 2.77
N ALA A 653 -0.88 28.41 3.04
CA ALA A 653 -1.43 27.43 3.97
C ALA A 653 -1.24 26.00 3.41
N GLN A 654 -1.62 25.78 2.16
CA GLN A 654 -1.39 24.50 1.48
C GLN A 654 0.09 24.12 1.46
N ALA A 655 0.98 25.03 1.09
CA ALA A 655 2.42 24.78 1.07
C ALA A 655 2.97 24.37 2.46
N ARG A 656 2.42 24.92 3.55
CA ARG A 656 2.79 24.50 4.92
C ARG A 656 2.33 23.08 5.22
N VAL A 657 1.12 22.71 4.82
CA VAL A 657 0.59 21.35 4.99
C VAL A 657 1.41 20.36 4.15
N GLU A 658 1.66 20.68 2.88
CA GLU A 658 2.52 19.87 1.99
C GLU A 658 3.90 19.64 2.60
N SER A 659 4.57 20.71 3.07
CA SER A 659 5.89 20.60 3.70
C SER A 659 5.88 19.75 4.98
N ARG A 660 4.84 19.87 5.80
CA ARG A 660 4.68 19.03 7.01
C ARG A 660 4.47 17.57 6.66
N ASN A 661 3.60 17.31 5.69
CA ASN A 661 3.33 15.95 5.23
C ASN A 661 4.59 15.31 4.63
N PHE A 662 5.38 16.08 3.85
CA PHE A 662 6.67 15.64 3.34
C PHE A 662 7.64 15.32 4.47
N ALA A 663 7.79 16.21 5.46
CA ALA A 663 8.66 15.97 6.61
C ALA A 663 8.24 14.70 7.38
N SER A 664 6.94 14.47 7.56
CA SER A 664 6.42 13.26 8.20
C SER A 664 6.78 11.99 7.41
N ARG A 665 6.56 11.97 6.07
CA ARG A 665 6.94 10.83 5.22
C ARG A 665 8.46 10.59 5.21
N LYS A 666 9.24 11.66 5.15
CA LYS A 666 10.71 11.58 5.22
C LYS A 666 11.18 10.98 6.54
N ASN A 667 10.60 11.40 7.66
CA ASN A 667 10.91 10.85 8.97
C ASN A 667 10.59 9.34 9.04
N VAL A 668 9.43 8.92 8.55
CA VAL A 668 9.09 7.48 8.48
C VAL A 668 10.12 6.71 7.66
N LEU A 669 10.55 7.27 6.53
CA LEU A 669 11.56 6.65 5.67
C LEU A 669 12.93 6.55 6.36
N GLU A 670 13.38 7.59 7.05
CA GLU A 670 14.67 7.60 7.76
C GLU A 670 14.76 6.47 8.80
N PHE A 671 13.67 6.18 9.50
CA PHE A 671 13.60 5.02 10.39
C PHE A 671 13.53 3.69 9.63
N ASP A 672 12.75 3.62 8.55
CA ASP A 672 12.64 2.39 7.76
C ASP A 672 13.92 2.08 6.95
N ASP A 673 14.73 3.07 6.61
CA ASP A 673 16.01 2.87 5.94
C ASP A 673 16.98 2.06 6.84
N VAL A 674 16.93 2.23 8.16
CA VAL A 674 17.69 1.39 9.11
C VAL A 674 17.21 -0.06 9.04
N MET A 675 15.88 -0.25 9.11
CA MET A 675 15.27 -1.57 8.97
C MET A 675 15.53 -2.18 7.59
N ASN A 676 15.57 -1.36 6.54
CA ASN A 676 15.79 -1.84 5.18
C ASN A 676 17.20 -2.39 4.98
N GLN A 677 18.23 -1.76 5.55
CA GLN A 677 19.60 -2.28 5.52
C GLN A 677 19.68 -3.66 6.18
N GLN A 678 19.04 -3.83 7.33
CA GLN A 678 18.98 -5.11 8.03
C GLN A 678 18.18 -6.15 7.24
N ARG A 679 17.05 -5.75 6.66
CA ARG A 679 16.21 -6.60 5.81
C ARG A 679 16.97 -7.10 4.59
N GLU A 680 17.72 -6.27 3.91
CA GLU A 680 18.54 -6.65 2.75
C GLU A 680 19.58 -7.71 3.11
N ILE A 681 20.24 -7.58 4.27
CA ILE A 681 21.19 -8.58 4.76
C ILE A 681 20.49 -9.91 4.99
N ILE A 682 19.41 -9.92 5.77
CA ILE A 682 18.66 -11.15 6.12
C ILE A 682 18.06 -11.80 4.88
N TYR A 683 17.39 -11.03 4.01
CA TYR A 683 16.75 -11.58 2.83
C TYR A 683 17.77 -12.07 1.79
N THR A 684 18.92 -11.41 1.67
CA THR A 684 20.02 -11.89 0.81
C THR A 684 20.57 -13.20 1.30
N GLN A 685 20.84 -13.34 2.60
CA GLN A 685 21.29 -14.60 3.20
C GLN A 685 20.24 -15.70 3.03
N ARG A 686 18.99 -15.37 3.31
CA ARG A 686 17.85 -16.29 3.16
C ARG A 686 17.69 -16.79 1.70
N ASN A 687 17.86 -15.91 0.73
CA ASN A 687 17.81 -16.27 -0.68
C ASN A 687 18.93 -17.23 -1.09
N LYS A 688 20.15 -17.04 -0.59
CA LYS A 688 21.27 -17.98 -0.82
C LYS A 688 20.94 -19.38 -0.30
N VAL A 689 20.30 -19.47 0.87
CA VAL A 689 19.84 -20.74 1.42
C VAL A 689 18.78 -21.40 0.54
N LEU A 690 17.86 -20.60 -0.02
CA LEU A 690 16.81 -21.08 -0.93
C LEU A 690 17.37 -21.49 -2.30
N ASP A 691 18.42 -20.81 -2.78
CA ASP A 691 19.08 -21.08 -4.07
C ASP A 691 19.93 -22.37 -4.03
N GLY A 692 20.06 -23.01 -2.85
CA GLY A 692 20.72 -24.30 -2.71
C GLY A 692 22.23 -24.21 -2.57
N GLU A 693 22.77 -23.09 -2.06
CA GLU A 693 24.19 -23.03 -1.67
C GLU A 693 24.52 -24.14 -0.67
N ASP A 694 25.76 -24.62 -0.70
CA ASP A 694 26.25 -25.57 0.30
C ASP A 694 26.37 -24.89 1.67
N LEU A 695 25.50 -25.26 2.60
CA LEU A 695 25.38 -24.63 3.91
C LEU A 695 26.38 -25.19 4.93
N LYS A 696 26.95 -26.35 4.68
CA LYS A 696 27.86 -27.03 5.61
C LYS A 696 29.00 -26.14 6.11
N PRO A 697 29.78 -25.42 5.27
CA PRO A 697 30.84 -24.54 5.76
C PRO A 697 30.31 -23.40 6.63
N SER A 698 29.13 -22.85 6.27
CA SER A 698 28.52 -21.75 7.03
C SER A 698 28.00 -22.21 8.39
N ILE A 699 27.38 -23.38 8.45
CA ILE A 699 26.88 -23.98 9.71
C ILE A 699 28.03 -24.34 10.63
N LEU A 700 29.10 -25.00 10.14
CA LEU A 700 30.29 -25.30 10.94
C LEU A 700 30.90 -24.01 11.49
N LYS A 701 30.99 -22.96 10.70
CA LYS A 701 31.46 -21.67 11.20
C LYS A 701 30.52 -21.08 12.27
N MET A 702 29.18 -21.21 12.13
CA MET A 702 28.24 -20.77 13.17
C MET A 702 28.44 -21.54 14.49
N ILE A 703 28.74 -22.84 14.40
CA ILE A 703 29.03 -23.68 15.57
C ILE A 703 30.33 -23.20 16.22
N ASP A 704 31.39 -22.97 15.43
CA ASP A 704 32.68 -22.47 15.91
C ASP A 704 32.56 -21.09 16.58
N ASP A 705 31.87 -20.14 15.91
CA ASP A 705 31.59 -18.80 16.44
C ASP A 705 30.82 -18.89 17.78
N THR A 706 29.86 -19.82 17.90
CA THR A 706 29.06 -20.02 19.14
C THR A 706 29.94 -20.58 20.28
N ILE A 707 30.85 -21.51 19.97
CA ILE A 707 31.79 -22.06 20.95
C ILE A 707 32.75 -20.97 21.43
N GLU A 708 33.34 -20.19 20.50
CA GLU A 708 34.26 -19.10 20.86
C GLU A 708 33.54 -18.04 21.71
N SER A 709 32.32 -17.68 21.39
CA SER A 709 31.52 -16.73 22.16
C SER A 709 31.25 -17.26 23.59
N GLY A 710 30.85 -18.51 23.71
CA GLY A 710 30.61 -19.16 25.02
C GLY A 710 31.87 -19.22 25.87
N ILE A 711 33.00 -19.61 25.30
CA ILE A 711 34.28 -19.62 26.02
C ILE A 711 34.69 -18.21 26.43
N SER A 712 34.60 -17.24 25.53
CA SER A 712 34.94 -15.83 25.83
C SER A 712 34.09 -15.26 26.97
N GLN A 713 32.81 -15.66 27.05
CA GLN A 713 31.89 -15.21 28.08
C GLN A 713 32.17 -15.83 29.46
N PHE A 714 32.41 -17.14 29.52
CA PHE A 714 32.50 -17.86 30.79
C PHE A 714 33.95 -18.14 31.24
N CYS A 715 34.90 -18.16 30.30
CA CYS A 715 36.33 -18.39 30.50
C CYS A 715 37.15 -17.26 29.87
N PRO A 716 36.95 -15.97 30.26
CA PRO A 716 37.67 -14.87 29.65
C PRO A 716 39.17 -14.96 29.89
N PRO A 717 40.03 -14.69 28.89
CA PRO A 717 41.51 -14.80 29.03
C PRO A 717 42.11 -13.78 30.02
N SER A 718 41.31 -12.86 30.55
CA SER A 718 41.71 -11.91 31.60
C SER A 718 41.71 -12.51 33.02
N LEU A 719 41.06 -13.69 33.21
CA LEU A 719 40.97 -14.39 34.49
C LEU A 719 41.83 -15.67 34.44
N ILE A 720 42.27 -16.11 35.60
CA ILE A 720 42.95 -17.42 35.76
C ILE A 720 41.90 -18.54 35.71
N PRO A 721 42.26 -19.77 35.30
CA PRO A 721 41.32 -20.88 35.15
C PRO A 721 40.50 -21.21 36.40
N GLU A 722 41.04 -20.97 37.60
CA GLU A 722 40.34 -21.21 38.87
C GLU A 722 39.13 -20.24 39.06
N ASP A 723 39.17 -19.07 38.44
CA ASP A 723 38.11 -18.06 38.51
C ASP A 723 37.10 -18.14 37.35
N TRP A 724 37.27 -19.11 36.44
CA TRP A 724 36.36 -19.33 35.34
C TRP A 724 35.00 -19.86 35.79
N ASN A 725 33.91 -19.46 35.11
CA ASN A 725 32.57 -19.89 35.47
C ASN A 725 32.22 -21.22 34.76
N PHE A 726 32.75 -22.34 35.23
CA PHE A 726 32.46 -23.68 34.68
C PHE A 726 30.97 -24.08 34.85
N ASP A 727 30.30 -23.61 35.89
CA ASP A 727 28.87 -23.90 36.07
C ASP A 727 28.05 -23.24 34.97
N GLY A 728 28.32 -21.98 34.66
CA GLY A 728 27.71 -21.27 33.52
C GLY A 728 28.06 -21.93 32.19
N LEU A 729 29.29 -22.38 32.00
CA LEU A 729 29.73 -23.11 30.81
C LEU A 729 28.98 -24.44 30.62
N ARG A 730 28.77 -25.21 31.72
CA ARG A 730 27.98 -26.43 31.71
C ARG A 730 26.51 -26.18 31.39
N GLU A 731 25.94 -25.12 31.89
CA GLU A 731 24.57 -24.75 31.59
C GLU A 731 24.43 -24.32 30.11
N TYR A 732 25.36 -23.54 29.58
CA TYR A 732 25.34 -23.03 28.21
C TYR A 732 25.52 -24.12 27.15
N PHE A 733 26.52 -25.03 27.33
CA PHE A 733 26.79 -26.13 26.40
C PHE A 733 26.02 -27.41 26.75
N GLY A 734 25.32 -27.45 27.87
CA GLY A 734 24.58 -28.60 28.33
C GLY A 734 23.48 -29.06 27.42
N GLY A 735 23.39 -30.36 27.17
CA GLY A 735 22.32 -30.99 26.40
C GLY A 735 22.44 -30.89 24.86
N TRP A 736 23.40 -30.13 24.34
CA TRP A 736 23.66 -30.10 22.92
C TRP A 736 25.10 -30.37 22.51
N LEU A 737 26.09 -29.96 23.31
CA LEU A 737 27.51 -30.18 23.06
C LEU A 737 28.16 -30.99 24.20
N CYS A 738 27.76 -30.73 25.44
CA CYS A 738 28.37 -31.29 26.63
C CYS A 738 27.36 -31.99 27.52
N GLY A 739 27.86 -32.97 28.34
CA GLY A 739 27.12 -33.67 29.36
C GLY A 739 27.24 -33.01 30.74
N LYS A 740 26.57 -33.59 31.74
CA LYS A 740 26.56 -33.04 33.10
C LYS A 740 27.89 -33.18 33.84
N ASP A 741 28.71 -34.13 33.40
CA ASP A 741 30.00 -34.49 34.05
C ASP A 741 31.19 -33.80 33.36
N ASP A 742 30.98 -33.02 32.33
CA ASP A 742 32.02 -32.25 31.64
C ASP A 742 32.41 -31.00 32.46
N PHE A 743 33.59 -30.50 32.23
CA PHE A 743 34.18 -29.32 32.89
C PHE A 743 34.38 -29.50 34.41
N VAL A 744 34.67 -30.71 34.85
CA VAL A 744 35.12 -31.03 36.23
C VAL A 744 36.60 -31.27 36.19
N TYR A 745 37.36 -30.33 36.69
CA TYR A 745 38.85 -30.38 36.69
C TYR A 745 39.40 -30.44 38.11
N ASP A 746 40.52 -31.15 38.29
CA ASP A 746 41.31 -31.08 39.52
C ASP A 746 42.30 -29.88 39.49
N ALA A 747 42.91 -29.54 40.64
CA ALA A 747 43.80 -28.41 40.74
C ALA A 747 45.01 -28.44 39.78
N ARG A 748 45.46 -29.65 39.38
CA ARG A 748 46.57 -29.77 38.43
C ARG A 748 46.14 -29.59 37.01
N GLN A 749 44.91 -30.00 36.67
CA GLN A 749 44.33 -29.83 35.36
C GLN A 749 43.97 -28.36 35.09
N LEU A 750 43.58 -27.63 36.15
CA LEU A 750 43.33 -26.19 36.06
C LEU A 750 44.60 -25.40 35.79
N ASP A 751 45.76 -25.77 36.39
CA ASP A 751 47.03 -25.11 36.15
C ASP A 751 47.54 -25.25 34.69
N GLU A 752 47.12 -26.27 33.98
CA GLU A 752 47.55 -26.56 32.60
C GLU A 752 46.48 -26.15 31.58
N LEU A 753 45.29 -25.73 32.00
CA LEU A 753 44.15 -25.45 31.12
C LEU A 753 44.30 -24.08 30.44
N ASP A 754 44.18 -24.05 29.10
CA ASP A 754 44.19 -22.85 28.28
C ASP A 754 42.83 -22.68 27.59
N ASP A 755 42.35 -21.41 27.48
CA ASP A 755 41.11 -21.08 26.81
C ASP A 755 41.11 -21.54 25.35
N LYS A 756 42.24 -21.47 24.67
CA LYS A 756 42.40 -21.93 23.28
C LYS A 756 42.33 -23.43 23.14
N GLU A 757 42.98 -24.16 24.06
CA GLU A 757 42.92 -25.61 24.03
C GLU A 757 41.52 -26.12 24.31
N LEU A 758 40.81 -25.51 25.27
CA LEU A 758 39.42 -25.84 25.56
C LEU A 758 38.51 -25.53 24.37
N THR A 759 38.74 -24.40 23.69
CA THR A 759 37.99 -24.03 22.46
C THR A 759 38.19 -25.07 21.37
N GLU A 760 39.44 -25.50 21.11
CA GLU A 760 39.73 -26.50 20.06
C GLU A 760 39.17 -27.88 20.39
N GLN A 761 39.20 -28.30 21.67
CA GLN A 761 38.57 -29.55 22.11
C GLN A 761 37.05 -29.52 21.86
N LEU A 762 36.38 -28.41 22.18
CA LEU A 762 34.94 -28.29 21.95
C LEU A 762 34.58 -28.23 20.46
N LYS A 763 35.40 -27.55 19.64
CA LYS A 763 35.21 -27.52 18.18
C LYS A 763 35.37 -28.89 17.55
N GLN A 764 36.39 -29.63 17.97
CA GLN A 764 36.61 -31.01 17.51
C GLN A 764 35.40 -31.88 17.87
N ARG A 765 34.93 -31.80 19.12
CA ARG A 765 33.75 -32.55 19.59
C ARG A 765 32.50 -32.20 18.81
N ALA A 766 32.28 -30.90 18.51
CA ALA A 766 31.17 -30.46 17.70
C ALA A 766 31.24 -31.00 16.27
N ALA A 767 32.46 -31.01 15.68
CA ALA A 767 32.67 -31.59 14.35
C ALA A 767 32.38 -33.09 14.32
N GLU A 768 32.79 -33.84 15.36
CA GLU A 768 32.47 -35.28 15.48
C GLU A 768 30.96 -35.52 15.62
N LEU A 769 30.26 -34.71 16.43
CA LEU A 769 28.79 -34.77 16.56
C LEU A 769 28.09 -34.43 15.24
N TYR A 770 28.55 -33.41 14.54
CA TYR A 770 28.02 -33.05 13.25
C TYR A 770 28.21 -34.17 12.22
N GLN A 771 29.41 -34.73 12.14
CA GLN A 771 29.69 -35.88 11.26
C GLN A 771 28.79 -37.07 11.57
N LYS A 772 28.57 -37.39 12.85
CA LYS A 772 27.63 -38.43 13.27
C LYS A 772 26.19 -38.16 12.87
N GLN A 773 25.74 -36.87 12.89
CA GLN A 773 24.44 -36.47 12.39
C GLN A 773 24.36 -36.67 10.85
N GLU A 774 25.41 -36.27 10.14
CA GLU A 774 25.52 -36.45 8.68
C GLU A 774 25.42 -37.93 8.28
N GLU A 775 26.15 -38.80 8.99
CA GLU A 775 26.10 -40.28 8.80
C GLU A 775 24.68 -40.84 9.10
N THR A 776 24.00 -40.30 10.13
CA THR A 776 22.68 -40.77 10.55
C THR A 776 21.58 -40.34 9.59
N MET A 777 21.68 -39.14 9.02
CA MET A 777 20.66 -38.52 8.18
C MET A 777 20.90 -38.73 6.70
N GLY A 778 22.13 -38.92 6.27
CA GLY A 778 22.51 -39.12 4.88
C GLY A 778 22.04 -37.94 3.99
N ASP A 779 21.38 -38.25 2.88
CA ASP A 779 20.90 -37.26 1.91
C ASP A 779 19.92 -36.24 2.50
N LEU A 780 19.26 -36.55 3.62
CA LEU A 780 18.34 -35.63 4.29
C LEU A 780 19.04 -34.50 5.05
N MET A 781 20.35 -34.66 5.31
CA MET A 781 21.10 -33.67 6.10
C MET A 781 21.03 -32.26 5.51
N LYS A 782 21.18 -32.12 4.19
CA LYS A 782 21.08 -30.84 3.49
C LYS A 782 19.70 -30.17 3.66
N GLU A 783 18.64 -30.97 3.65
CA GLU A 783 17.29 -30.46 3.86
C GLU A 783 17.07 -30.03 5.31
N VAL A 784 17.63 -30.78 6.27
CA VAL A 784 17.61 -30.44 7.70
C VAL A 784 18.37 -29.16 7.96
N GLU A 785 19.58 -29.01 7.42
CA GLU A 785 20.39 -27.78 7.49
C GLU A 785 19.59 -26.57 7.00
N ARG A 786 19.00 -26.71 5.82
CA ARG A 786 18.18 -25.66 5.21
C ARG A 786 16.99 -25.28 6.08
N MET A 787 16.23 -26.25 6.54
CA MET A 787 15.03 -26.03 7.36
C MET A 787 15.34 -25.45 8.72
N VAL A 788 16.38 -25.93 9.40
CA VAL A 788 16.79 -25.42 10.71
C VAL A 788 17.25 -23.98 10.60
N LEU A 789 18.10 -23.68 9.61
CA LEU A 789 18.61 -22.31 9.42
C LEU A 789 17.49 -21.34 9.06
N LEU A 790 16.60 -21.70 8.11
CA LEU A 790 15.47 -20.83 7.75
C LEU A 790 14.54 -20.59 8.94
N GLN A 791 14.23 -21.62 9.72
CA GLN A 791 13.36 -21.48 10.87
C GLN A 791 13.98 -20.60 11.97
N SER A 792 15.28 -20.75 12.24
CA SER A 792 15.99 -19.89 13.21
C SER A 792 16.00 -18.43 12.72
N VAL A 793 16.35 -18.21 11.46
CA VAL A 793 16.35 -16.86 10.86
C VAL A 793 14.95 -16.24 10.92
N ASP A 794 13.92 -16.95 10.48
CA ASP A 794 12.55 -16.41 10.42
C ASP A 794 12.01 -16.06 11.81
N THR A 795 12.26 -16.91 12.81
CA THR A 795 11.80 -16.68 14.19
C THR A 795 12.46 -15.44 14.79
N HIS A 796 13.79 -15.37 14.76
CA HIS A 796 14.53 -14.25 15.35
C HIS A 796 14.32 -12.94 14.59
N TRP A 797 14.16 -13.01 13.26
CA TRP A 797 13.86 -11.84 12.45
C TRP A 797 12.48 -11.23 12.77
N MET A 798 11.45 -12.08 12.94
CA MET A 798 10.13 -11.59 13.35
C MET A 798 10.14 -10.94 14.73
N ASP A 799 10.85 -11.56 15.70
CA ASP A 799 11.00 -10.98 17.03
C ASP A 799 11.78 -9.67 17.00
N HIS A 800 12.79 -9.57 16.15
CA HIS A 800 13.57 -8.36 15.97
C HIS A 800 12.76 -7.21 15.37
N ILE A 801 11.89 -7.48 14.38
CA ILE A 801 10.98 -6.47 13.83
C ILE A 801 10.10 -5.85 14.93
N ASP A 802 9.52 -6.70 15.79
CA ASP A 802 8.70 -6.22 16.90
C ASP A 802 9.51 -5.41 17.92
N ALA A 803 10.70 -5.87 18.26
CA ALA A 803 11.59 -5.16 19.19
C ALA A 803 12.05 -3.80 18.64
N MET A 804 12.34 -3.72 17.35
CA MET A 804 12.66 -2.45 16.67
C MET A 804 11.46 -1.50 16.61
N ASP A 805 10.24 -2.01 16.46
CA ASP A 805 9.02 -1.19 16.53
C ASP A 805 8.82 -0.64 17.96
N GLU A 806 9.13 -1.41 19.00
CA GLU A 806 9.10 -0.92 20.39
C GLU A 806 10.18 0.13 20.64
N LEU A 807 11.41 -0.09 20.18
CA LEU A 807 12.47 0.90 20.25
C LEU A 807 12.06 2.23 19.59
N ARG A 808 11.47 2.17 18.40
CA ARG A 808 10.99 3.37 17.68
C ARG A 808 9.96 4.17 18.46
N ARG A 809 9.10 3.52 19.25
CA ARG A 809 8.11 4.20 20.11
C ARG A 809 8.76 5.01 21.23
N GLY A 810 9.83 4.46 21.82
CA GLY A 810 10.53 5.08 22.98
C GLY A 810 11.60 6.09 22.58
N ILE A 811 12.18 6.00 21.40
CA ILE A 811 13.39 6.72 21.01
C ILE A 811 13.23 8.25 21.00
N TYR A 812 12.02 8.75 20.72
CA TYR A 812 11.74 10.18 20.72
C TYR A 812 11.93 10.84 22.09
N LEU A 813 11.88 10.10 23.20
CA LEU A 813 12.16 10.63 24.53
C LEU A 813 13.61 11.10 24.66
N ARG A 814 14.53 10.55 23.85
CA ARG A 814 15.94 10.95 23.85
C ARG A 814 16.18 12.32 23.23
N ALA A 815 15.26 12.83 22.42
CA ALA A 815 15.31 14.20 21.93
C ALA A 815 15.33 15.25 23.04
N TYR A 816 14.77 14.94 24.23
CA TYR A 816 14.88 15.82 25.39
C TYR A 816 16.33 15.92 25.92
N GLY A 817 17.18 14.91 25.65
CA GLY A 817 18.61 14.92 25.93
C GLY A 817 19.47 15.56 24.85
N GLN A 818 18.86 16.20 23.83
CA GLN A 818 19.54 16.77 22.65
C GLN A 818 20.23 15.72 21.76
N HIS A 819 19.81 14.46 21.84
CA HIS A 819 20.24 13.40 20.93
C HIS A 819 19.29 13.34 19.73
N ASP A 820 19.87 13.09 18.54
CA ASP A 820 19.06 12.86 17.34
C ASP A 820 18.41 11.47 17.41
N PRO A 821 17.06 11.38 17.41
CA PRO A 821 16.35 10.11 17.55
C PRO A 821 16.70 9.09 16.45
N VAL A 822 16.99 9.54 15.22
CA VAL A 822 17.34 8.64 14.11
C VAL A 822 18.72 8.04 14.30
N ILE A 823 19.68 8.84 14.79
CA ILE A 823 21.04 8.37 15.07
C ILE A 823 21.02 7.35 16.23
N GLU A 824 20.30 7.67 17.30
CA GLU A 824 20.15 6.76 18.43
C GLU A 824 19.45 5.46 18.03
N PHE A 825 18.40 5.55 17.22
CA PHE A 825 17.71 4.38 16.68
C PHE A 825 18.63 3.50 15.82
N LYS A 826 19.50 4.13 15.03
CA LYS A 826 20.50 3.41 14.22
C LYS A 826 21.51 2.67 15.09
N ASN A 827 22.02 3.34 16.13
CA ASN A 827 23.05 2.76 17.03
C ASN A 827 22.47 1.57 17.83
N GLU A 828 21.34 1.78 18.52
CA GLU A 828 20.70 0.72 19.30
C GLU A 828 20.18 -0.41 18.40
N GLY A 829 19.59 -0.05 17.23
CA GLY A 829 19.15 -1.03 16.24
C GLY A 829 20.29 -1.88 15.68
N TYR A 830 21.50 -1.34 15.56
CA TYR A 830 22.70 -2.09 15.17
C TYR A 830 23.10 -3.11 16.26
N ASP A 831 23.11 -2.68 17.53
CA ASP A 831 23.44 -3.58 18.64
C ASP A 831 22.40 -4.71 18.77
N MET A 832 21.11 -4.38 18.65
CA MET A 832 20.02 -5.35 18.64
C MET A 832 20.13 -6.33 17.47
N PHE A 833 20.51 -5.86 16.28
CA PHE A 833 20.71 -6.69 15.11
C PHE A 833 21.87 -7.68 15.27
N ASN A 834 22.99 -7.23 15.87
CA ASN A 834 24.12 -8.10 16.18
C ASN A 834 23.72 -9.18 17.20
N ALA A 835 23.03 -8.80 18.26
CA ALA A 835 22.52 -9.76 19.25
C ALA A 835 21.56 -10.78 18.63
N MET A 836 20.68 -10.35 17.73
CA MET A 836 19.80 -11.26 16.96
C MET A 836 20.63 -12.21 16.08
N THR A 837 21.63 -11.72 15.39
CA THR A 837 22.50 -12.54 14.53
C THR A 837 23.24 -13.62 15.33
N ASP A 838 23.74 -13.27 16.51
CA ASP A 838 24.39 -14.23 17.40
C ASP A 838 23.39 -15.25 17.95
N SER A 839 22.18 -14.84 18.26
CA SER A 839 21.09 -15.76 18.65
C SER A 839 20.72 -16.75 17.54
N ILE A 840 20.72 -16.31 16.27
CA ILE A 840 20.50 -17.18 15.11
C ILE A 840 21.62 -18.23 15.01
N LYS A 841 22.89 -17.84 15.18
CA LYS A 841 24.04 -18.78 15.16
C LYS A 841 23.91 -19.82 16.29
N GLU A 842 23.63 -19.33 17.48
CA GLU A 842 23.49 -20.18 18.67
C GLU A 842 22.33 -21.18 18.53
N GLU A 843 21.16 -20.72 18.12
CA GLU A 843 19.99 -21.59 17.92
C GLU A 843 20.23 -22.60 16.80
N THR A 844 20.85 -22.17 15.69
CA THR A 844 21.20 -23.05 14.57
C THR A 844 22.19 -24.14 15.02
N ALA A 845 23.26 -23.76 15.74
CA ALA A 845 24.23 -24.69 16.28
C ALA A 845 23.59 -25.74 17.20
N LYS A 846 22.80 -25.29 18.18
CA LYS A 846 22.07 -26.17 19.11
C LYS A 846 21.13 -27.13 18.40
N ARG A 847 20.33 -26.62 17.44
CA ARG A 847 19.32 -27.42 16.72
C ARG A 847 19.96 -28.44 15.80
N ILE A 848 20.99 -28.07 15.03
CA ILE A 848 21.65 -28.99 14.09
C ILE A 848 22.27 -30.17 14.82
N LEU A 849 22.92 -29.96 15.96
CA LEU A 849 23.57 -31.03 16.72
C LEU A 849 22.60 -31.90 17.53
N THR A 850 21.36 -31.44 17.76
CA THR A 850 20.37 -32.16 18.59
C THR A 850 19.18 -32.71 17.82
N VAL A 851 18.95 -32.30 16.56
CA VAL A 851 17.77 -32.67 15.75
C VAL A 851 17.69 -34.18 15.57
N ARG A 852 16.48 -34.73 15.66
CA ARG A 852 16.21 -36.18 15.47
C ARG A 852 15.06 -36.35 14.51
N ILE A 853 15.20 -37.25 13.55
CA ILE A 853 14.11 -37.62 12.64
C ILE A 853 13.13 -38.52 13.38
N VAL A 854 11.90 -38.08 13.56
CA VAL A 854 10.81 -38.87 14.11
C VAL A 854 10.02 -39.50 12.95
N LYS A 855 9.95 -40.82 12.91
CA LYS A 855 9.13 -41.51 11.89
C LYS A 855 7.64 -41.20 12.10
N LYS A 856 6.92 -41.09 11.00
CA LYS A 856 5.50 -40.65 10.94
C LYS A 856 4.55 -41.46 11.86
N GLU A 857 4.91 -42.68 12.24
CA GLU A 857 4.19 -43.54 13.18
C GLU A 857 4.16 -43.00 14.62
N ASP A 858 5.20 -42.29 15.05
CA ASP A 858 5.27 -41.71 16.39
C ASP A 858 4.52 -40.37 16.52
N THR A 859 4.39 -39.62 15.43
CA THR A 859 3.60 -38.36 15.39
C THR A 859 2.11 -38.61 15.44
N ALA A 860 1.62 -39.73 14.88
CA ALA A 860 0.19 -40.09 14.94
C ALA A 860 -0.30 -40.34 16.39
N ARG A 861 0.58 -40.80 17.29
CA ARG A 861 0.27 -40.97 18.72
C ARG A 861 0.25 -39.69 19.53
N ARG A 862 0.99 -38.65 19.15
CA ARG A 862 0.98 -37.33 19.82
C ARG A 862 -0.14 -36.42 19.35
N GLN A 863 -0.58 -36.51 18.10
CA GLN A 863 -1.65 -35.66 17.56
C GLN A 863 -3.04 -35.98 18.14
N VAL A 864 -3.26 -37.18 18.71
CA VAL A 864 -4.53 -37.51 19.37
C VAL A 864 -4.70 -36.77 20.71
N ALA A 865 -3.63 -36.21 21.28
CA ALA A 865 -3.67 -35.47 22.55
C ALA A 865 -3.77 -33.93 22.38
N THR A 866 -3.63 -33.39 21.15
CA THR A 866 -3.64 -31.94 20.89
C THR A 866 -4.71 -31.46 19.90
N ALA A 867 -5.57 -32.35 19.42
CA ALA A 867 -6.64 -32.00 18.48
C ALA A 867 -7.94 -31.54 19.19
N THR A 868 -7.82 -30.58 20.11
CA THR A 868 -8.94 -29.80 20.63
C THR A 868 -8.53 -28.34 20.77
N ALA A 869 -8.37 -27.65 19.63
CA ALA A 869 -8.52 -26.21 19.51
C ALA A 869 -8.64 -25.88 18.01
N GLU A 870 -9.83 -25.85 17.56
CA GLU A 870 -10.51 -24.96 16.64
C GLU A 870 -9.67 -24.08 15.68
N GLY A 871 -9.69 -24.49 14.40
CA GLY A 871 -9.50 -23.59 13.28
C GLY A 871 -10.84 -23.31 12.62
N THR A 872 -11.35 -22.13 12.73
CA THR A 872 -12.45 -21.64 11.87
C THR A 872 -11.84 -21.05 10.62
N ASP A 873 -12.00 -21.78 9.52
CA ASP A 873 -11.69 -21.29 8.17
C ASP A 873 -13.02 -20.99 7.49
N GLU A 874 -13.26 -19.76 7.13
CA GLU A 874 -14.37 -19.32 6.30
C GLU A 874 -13.90 -19.06 4.88
N GLY A 875 -14.05 -20.04 4.04
CA GLY A 875 -13.96 -19.92 2.59
C GLY A 875 -15.13 -20.65 1.94
N ALA A 876 -15.85 -19.98 1.10
CA ALA A 876 -17.13 -20.28 0.49
C ALA A 876 -17.31 -21.68 -0.15
N PRO A 877 -18.54 -22.12 -0.40
CA PRO A 877 -18.87 -23.54 -0.47
C PRO A 877 -18.86 -24.10 -1.90
N LYS A 878 -18.23 -25.23 -2.10
CA LYS A 878 -18.61 -26.18 -3.16
C LYS A 878 -19.09 -27.47 -2.55
N LYS A 879 -20.35 -27.81 -2.82
CA LYS A 879 -20.99 -29.05 -2.44
C LYS A 879 -20.27 -30.26 -3.04
N VAL A 880 -19.77 -31.14 -2.16
CA VAL A 880 -19.59 -32.54 -2.48
C VAL A 880 -20.17 -33.34 -1.34
N SER A 881 -21.18 -34.15 -1.64
CA SER A 881 -21.88 -35.04 -0.71
C SER A 881 -20.95 -36.17 -0.29
N ALA A 882 -20.55 -36.20 0.99
CA ALA A 882 -19.99 -37.36 1.64
C ALA A 882 -20.92 -37.75 2.77
N THR A 883 -21.51 -38.90 2.63
CA THR A 883 -22.39 -39.55 3.59
C THR A 883 -21.67 -39.79 4.91
N ARG A 884 -21.94 -38.97 5.93
CA ARG A 884 -21.53 -39.22 7.32
C ARG A 884 -22.63 -39.99 7.99
N THR A 885 -22.35 -41.22 8.38
CA THR A 885 -23.14 -41.98 9.35
C THR A 885 -23.15 -41.23 10.68
N ALA A 886 -24.25 -40.56 10.98
CA ALA A 886 -24.48 -39.89 12.26
C ALA A 886 -24.49 -40.93 13.38
N ALA A 887 -23.68 -40.75 14.41
CA ALA A 887 -23.80 -41.45 15.66
C ALA A 887 -25.18 -41.16 16.28
N LYS A 888 -25.98 -42.20 16.47
CA LYS A 888 -27.34 -42.13 16.98
C LYS A 888 -27.31 -41.54 18.40
N LYS A 889 -27.85 -40.36 18.62
CA LYS A 889 -28.09 -39.80 19.97
C LYS A 889 -28.99 -40.76 20.75
N ILE A 890 -28.48 -41.29 21.83
CA ILE A 890 -29.21 -42.23 22.71
C ILE A 890 -30.30 -41.42 23.44
N GLY A 891 -31.54 -41.87 23.30
CA GLY A 891 -32.69 -41.26 23.96
C GLY A 891 -32.67 -41.46 25.48
N PRO A 892 -33.23 -40.54 26.30
CA PRO A 892 -33.20 -40.63 27.75
C PRO A 892 -33.80 -41.92 28.34
N ASN A 893 -34.65 -42.60 27.61
CA ASN A 893 -35.33 -43.82 28.01
C ASN A 893 -34.76 -45.12 27.42
N GLU A 894 -33.74 -45.05 26.58
CA GLU A 894 -33.04 -46.20 26.00
C GLU A 894 -32.10 -46.90 26.98
N PRO A 895 -31.76 -48.15 26.79
CA PRO A 895 -30.78 -48.83 27.64
C PRO A 895 -29.40 -48.16 27.61
N CYS A 896 -28.78 -48.02 28.76
CA CYS A 896 -27.49 -47.36 28.86
C CYS A 896 -26.37 -48.18 28.18
N PRO A 897 -25.54 -47.59 27.34
CA PRO A 897 -24.46 -48.28 26.61
C PRO A 897 -23.35 -48.80 27.52
N CYS A 898 -23.34 -48.44 28.83
CA CYS A 898 -22.39 -48.98 29.81
C CYS A 898 -22.67 -50.45 30.23
N GLY A 899 -23.71 -51.10 29.70
CA GLY A 899 -24.05 -52.49 29.99
C GLY A 899 -24.76 -52.73 31.35
N SER A 900 -25.16 -51.67 32.05
CA SER A 900 -25.80 -51.75 33.38
C SER A 900 -27.26 -52.20 33.38
N GLY A 901 -27.90 -52.36 32.23
CA GLY A 901 -29.31 -52.73 32.08
C GLY A 901 -30.30 -51.63 32.50
N LYS A 902 -29.82 -50.45 32.94
CA LYS A 902 -30.65 -49.31 33.34
C LYS A 902 -30.88 -48.33 32.18
N LYS A 903 -31.99 -47.56 32.23
CA LYS A 903 -32.25 -46.50 31.25
C LYS A 903 -31.20 -45.41 31.33
N TYR A 904 -30.77 -44.80 30.18
CA TYR A 904 -29.66 -43.81 30.08
C TYR A 904 -29.83 -42.67 31.10
N LYS A 905 -30.99 -42.10 31.26
CA LYS A 905 -31.29 -41.03 32.25
C LYS A 905 -31.18 -41.46 33.73
N LYS A 906 -31.13 -42.78 34.02
CA LYS A 906 -30.96 -43.33 35.39
C LYS A 906 -29.58 -43.97 35.59
N CYS A 907 -28.65 -43.76 34.68
CA CYS A 907 -27.28 -44.28 34.71
C CYS A 907 -26.25 -43.21 34.30
N CYS A 908 -25.65 -43.28 33.12
CA CYS A 908 -24.63 -42.35 32.68
C CYS A 908 -25.18 -40.96 32.33
N GLY A 909 -26.45 -40.81 32.01
CA GLY A 909 -27.11 -39.51 31.80
C GLY A 909 -27.53 -38.80 33.10
N MET A 910 -27.05 -39.22 34.27
CA MET A 910 -27.28 -38.55 35.57
C MET A 910 -26.11 -37.64 35.98
N LYS A 911 -25.08 -37.47 35.10
CA LYS A 911 -23.85 -36.74 35.41
C LYS A 911 -23.72 -35.43 34.61
N ASP A 912 -24.79 -34.92 34.05
CA ASP A 912 -24.89 -33.57 33.48
C ASP A 912 -25.91 -32.71 34.22
#